data_5738c668f83a81abc884b35cfc5c4a37
#
_entry.id   5738c668f83a81abc884b35cfc5c4a37
#
_cell.length_a   1.000
_cell.length_b   1.000
_cell.length_c   1.000
_cell.angle_alpha   90.00
_cell.angle_beta   90.00
_cell.angle_gamma   90.00
#
_symmetry.space_group_name_H-M   'P 1'
#
loop_
_entity.id
_entity.type
_entity.pdbx_description
1 polymer ?
#
loop_
_entity_poly.entity_id
_entity_poly.type
_entity_poly.pdbx_seq_one_letter_code
_entity_poly.pdbx_strand_id
1 'polypeptide(L)'
;MNESKCPFHGSTTKPNLGTQNKDWWPNQLNLDILRQHDTKSTPVADLDYKKIVKQLDLKAVKADLKAVMSNSQDWWPADYGHYGPFFIRMTWHAAGTYRTGDGRGGAGTGAQRFAPLNSWPDNGNLDKARRLLWPIKEKYGNHLSWADLLVLAGNVAIEDMGGPNHGTALGREDIWHPEKDIYWGAEDEWLGDNRYGKTRQDLENPLAAVQMGLIYVNPEGPNGNPDPALSAQDVRETFKRMAMNDEETVALTAGGHTFGKAHGAGDAAQVGAEPEGEAIEAQGFGWLSTHKSGKGVDTITSGIEGPWTTNPTQWDMDYLTLLFKYEWECKKSPAGAWQWHPINCAEEDMVPQVNGSDEKVLPMMTTADMSMKVDPEYRKICERFLANPDAFGEAFARAWFKLLHRDMGPKSNYVAGDFKDVEYIWQDPVAPGKVLSESEEEAVRNALANSGLTKQQMIETAWVSASTFRGSDNRGGANGARIRLAPQKDWEVNKPSQLASVLAVYEQIASDSGASVADVIVLGGAVGIEMASGISVAVATGRGDATQENTDIASFELLKPRACGFRNYSEKEFAVSPEEIMLDKAQLLGLTPVELTVLVGGLRAMGISSSGDGVWTNGTLDNSWFKTLLSMDVKWVSSGFNSYTAVDRTTGAKVRTASRTDLVFGSNSELRAIAEVYAQDDNNGKFVQDFIAAWNKVMNADRFDLK
;
A
#
# COMPACT_ATOMS: atom_id res chain seq x y z
N MET A 1 -3.91 41.42 -18.28
CA MET A 1 -3.40 40.81 -17.04
C MET A 1 -2.77 39.51 -17.47
N ASN A 2 -1.44 39.43 -17.41
CA ASN A 2 -0.71 38.22 -17.77
C ASN A 2 -0.95 37.16 -16.68
N GLU A 3 -1.65 36.09 -17.04
CA GLU A 3 -1.66 34.89 -16.23
C GLU A 3 -0.22 34.38 -16.12
N SER A 4 0.35 34.48 -14.95
CA SER A 4 1.60 33.80 -14.62
C SER A 4 1.33 32.30 -14.68
N LYS A 5 1.72 31.65 -15.76
CA LYS A 5 1.71 30.19 -15.84
C LYS A 5 2.62 29.67 -14.74
N CYS A 6 2.02 29.04 -13.72
CA CYS A 6 2.77 28.30 -12.71
C CYS A 6 3.69 27.31 -13.43
N PRO A 7 5.00 27.29 -13.16
CA PRO A 7 5.92 26.36 -13.84
C PRO A 7 5.73 24.88 -13.45
N PHE A 8 4.80 24.59 -12.52
CA PHE A 8 4.58 23.25 -11.96
C PHE A 8 3.36 22.49 -12.53
N HIS A 9 2.68 23.03 -13.55
CA HIS A 9 1.68 22.23 -14.23
C HIS A 9 2.35 21.16 -15.09
N GLY A 10 2.04 19.93 -14.69
CA GLY A 10 2.54 18.68 -15.12
C GLY A 10 3.01 18.60 -16.57
N SER A 11 4.11 17.90 -16.79
CA SER A 11 4.57 17.57 -18.11
C SER A 11 3.50 16.76 -18.82
N THR A 12 2.58 17.42 -19.51
CA THR A 12 1.85 16.74 -20.58
C THR A 12 2.92 16.39 -21.61
N THR A 13 3.46 15.18 -21.51
CA THR A 13 4.34 14.63 -22.52
C THR A 13 3.57 14.66 -23.82
N LYS A 14 3.90 15.61 -24.68
CA LYS A 14 3.27 15.70 -26.01
C LYS A 14 3.52 14.40 -26.73
N PRO A 15 2.49 13.70 -27.21
CA PRO A 15 2.68 12.52 -28.05
C PRO A 15 3.66 12.86 -29.19
N ASN A 16 4.62 11.99 -29.44
CA ASN A 16 5.61 12.08 -30.52
C ASN A 16 6.80 13.05 -30.33
N LEU A 17 6.92 13.71 -29.20
CA LEU A 17 8.13 14.46 -28.86
C LEU A 17 8.81 13.77 -27.68
N GLY A 18 10.03 13.32 -27.87
CA GLY A 18 10.84 12.79 -26.78
C GLY A 18 10.96 13.79 -25.63
N THR A 19 11.11 13.31 -24.40
CA THR A 19 11.36 14.16 -23.23
C THR A 19 12.72 14.85 -23.38
N GLN A 20 12.82 16.05 -22.85
CA GLN A 20 14.03 16.84 -22.75
C GLN A 20 14.40 16.99 -21.28
N ASN A 21 15.68 17.26 -20.99
CA ASN A 21 16.11 17.50 -19.60
C ASN A 21 15.31 18.59 -18.89
N LYS A 22 14.84 19.61 -19.63
CA LYS A 22 13.96 20.66 -19.09
C LYS A 22 12.59 20.13 -18.61
N ASP A 23 12.15 19.01 -19.13
CA ASP A 23 10.89 18.38 -18.71
C ASP A 23 11.06 17.67 -17.37
N TRP A 24 12.30 17.44 -16.96
CA TRP A 24 12.69 16.77 -15.71
C TRP A 24 13.20 17.74 -14.66
N TRP A 25 13.67 18.94 -15.07
CA TRP A 25 14.16 19.97 -14.18
C TRP A 25 13.14 21.12 -14.05
N PRO A 26 12.73 21.48 -12.83
CA PRO A 26 13.14 20.95 -11.50
C PRO A 26 12.48 19.63 -11.12
N ASN A 27 11.57 19.11 -11.96
CA ASN A 27 10.81 17.86 -11.76
C ASN A 27 11.53 16.68 -12.42
N GLN A 28 12.82 16.51 -12.16
CA GLN A 28 13.59 15.36 -12.62
C GLN A 28 13.03 14.06 -12.00
N LEU A 29 13.36 12.92 -12.63
CA LEU A 29 13.01 11.60 -12.11
C LEU A 29 13.44 11.46 -10.65
N ASN A 30 12.50 11.23 -9.74
CA ASN A 30 12.73 11.26 -8.30
C ASN A 30 13.33 9.92 -7.81
N LEU A 31 14.63 9.74 -7.98
CA LEU A 31 15.35 8.54 -7.50
C LEU A 31 15.42 8.45 -5.97
N ASP A 32 15.08 9.49 -5.23
CA ASP A 32 15.12 9.47 -3.76
C ASP A 32 14.12 8.47 -3.19
N ILE A 33 13.05 8.15 -3.92
CA ILE A 33 12.10 7.10 -3.50
C ILE A 33 12.77 5.71 -3.38
N LEU A 34 13.87 5.45 -4.07
CA LEU A 34 14.65 4.21 -3.95
C LEU A 34 15.68 4.25 -2.80
N ARG A 35 15.79 5.37 -2.08
CA ARG A 35 16.71 5.56 -0.95
C ARG A 35 15.99 5.81 0.36
N GLN A 36 14.67 5.99 0.32
CA GLN A 36 13.90 6.44 1.49
C GLN A 36 13.93 5.44 2.59
N HIS A 37 14.29 4.34 2.70
CA HIS A 37 14.42 3.44 3.86
C HIS A 37 15.86 2.90 3.99
N ASP A 38 16.85 3.74 3.65
CA ASP A 38 18.25 3.42 3.82
C ASP A 38 18.58 3.17 5.30
N THR A 39 19.31 2.10 5.56
CA THR A 39 19.76 1.73 6.92
C THR A 39 20.57 2.83 7.60
N LYS A 40 21.27 3.68 6.85
CA LYS A 40 22.02 4.82 7.40
C LYS A 40 21.12 5.91 7.99
N SER A 41 19.87 5.99 7.55
CA SER A 41 18.87 6.94 8.06
C SER A 41 18.03 6.35 9.18
N THR A 42 18.19 5.07 9.49
CA THR A 42 17.43 4.36 10.51
C THR A 42 18.18 4.40 11.84
N PRO A 43 17.63 5.02 12.92
CA PRO A 43 18.31 5.14 14.20
C PRO A 43 18.54 3.81 14.93
N VAL A 44 17.88 2.75 14.50
CA VAL A 44 17.90 1.40 15.07
C VAL A 44 18.26 0.34 14.00
N ALA A 45 19.20 0.65 13.11
CA ALA A 45 19.56 -0.18 11.96
C ALA A 45 19.94 -1.62 12.32
N ASP A 46 20.53 -1.83 13.50
CA ASP A 46 20.97 -3.15 13.97
C ASP A 46 19.87 -3.91 14.76
N LEU A 47 18.66 -3.35 14.84
CA LEU A 47 17.55 -3.94 15.58
C LEU A 47 16.79 -4.94 14.72
N ASP A 48 16.82 -6.22 15.11
CA ASP A 48 15.91 -7.23 14.57
C ASP A 48 14.58 -7.19 15.36
N TYR A 49 13.65 -6.35 14.89
CA TYR A 49 12.38 -6.14 15.58
C TYR A 49 11.54 -7.42 15.66
N LYS A 50 11.50 -8.22 14.58
CA LYS A 50 10.75 -9.47 14.56
C LYS A 50 11.23 -10.49 15.60
N LYS A 51 12.50 -10.42 15.97
CA LYS A 51 13.06 -11.25 17.04
C LYS A 51 12.77 -10.68 18.42
N ILE A 52 12.83 -9.37 18.57
CA ILE A 52 12.70 -8.71 19.88
C ILE A 52 11.24 -8.69 20.33
N VAL A 53 10.28 -8.43 19.42
CA VAL A 53 8.85 -8.37 19.75
C VAL A 53 8.31 -9.70 20.31
N LYS A 54 8.94 -10.84 19.98
CA LYS A 54 8.60 -12.15 20.58
C LYS A 54 8.83 -12.22 22.09
N GLN A 55 9.61 -11.30 22.64
CA GLN A 55 9.92 -11.22 24.07
C GLN A 55 8.95 -10.26 24.81
N LEU A 56 8.04 -9.62 24.10
CA LEU A 56 7.11 -8.66 24.68
C LEU A 56 6.11 -9.37 25.62
N ASP A 57 5.94 -8.85 26.81
CA ASP A 57 4.82 -9.22 27.70
C ASP A 57 3.53 -8.52 27.22
N LEU A 58 2.87 -9.14 26.25
CA LEU A 58 1.65 -8.60 25.65
C LEU A 58 0.54 -8.38 26.68
N LYS A 59 0.45 -9.25 27.70
CA LYS A 59 -0.55 -9.11 28.76
C LYS A 59 -0.33 -7.84 29.58
N ALA A 60 0.93 -7.54 29.91
CA ALA A 60 1.28 -6.31 30.61
C ALA A 60 1.00 -5.07 29.74
N VAL A 61 1.34 -5.10 28.45
CA VAL A 61 1.01 -4.01 27.50
C VAL A 61 -0.50 -3.75 27.44
N LYS A 62 -1.30 -4.79 27.31
CA LYS A 62 -2.77 -4.66 27.29
C LYS A 62 -3.31 -4.07 28.58
N ALA A 63 -2.78 -4.47 29.74
CA ALA A 63 -3.18 -3.90 31.03
C ALA A 63 -2.83 -2.41 31.13
N ASP A 64 -1.63 -2.01 30.68
CA ASP A 64 -1.24 -0.60 30.67
C ASP A 64 -2.09 0.23 29.69
N LEU A 65 -2.42 -0.30 28.52
CA LEU A 65 -3.32 0.36 27.55
C LEU A 65 -4.71 0.60 28.17
N LYS A 66 -5.29 -0.39 28.84
CA LYS A 66 -6.58 -0.24 29.56
C LYS A 66 -6.50 0.84 30.64
N ALA A 67 -5.40 0.88 31.37
CA ALA A 67 -5.17 1.93 32.38
C ALA A 67 -5.09 3.34 31.76
N VAL A 68 -4.43 3.50 30.62
CA VAL A 68 -4.37 4.77 29.89
C VAL A 68 -5.76 5.16 29.39
N MET A 69 -6.55 4.23 28.87
CA MET A 69 -7.89 4.51 28.31
C MET A 69 -8.86 5.10 29.33
N SER A 70 -8.78 4.69 30.59
CA SER A 70 -9.64 5.15 31.68
C SER A 70 -9.04 6.30 32.51
N ASN A 71 -7.82 6.76 32.21
CA ASN A 71 -7.14 7.83 32.94
C ASN A 71 -7.19 9.14 32.15
N SER A 72 -8.31 9.86 32.26
CA SER A 72 -8.54 11.13 31.59
C SER A 72 -7.50 12.18 31.97
N GLN A 73 -6.91 12.86 30.97
CA GLN A 73 -5.90 13.89 31.16
C GLN A 73 -6.49 15.29 31.01
N ASP A 74 -6.14 16.22 31.89
CA ASP A 74 -6.64 17.60 31.86
C ASP A 74 -6.27 18.35 30.58
N TRP A 75 -5.14 18.01 29.96
CA TRP A 75 -4.71 18.65 28.74
C TRP A 75 -5.49 18.18 27.50
N TRP A 76 -6.09 16.97 27.54
CA TRP A 76 -7.02 16.42 26.53
C TRP A 76 -8.00 15.46 27.21
N PRO A 77 -9.14 15.93 27.72
CA PRO A 77 -10.10 15.10 28.46
C PRO A 77 -10.70 13.98 27.60
N ALA A 78 -10.88 12.82 28.21
CA ALA A 78 -11.52 11.69 27.56
C ALA A 78 -13.03 11.90 27.43
N ASP A 79 -13.57 11.68 26.24
CA ASP A 79 -15.00 11.70 25.99
C ASP A 79 -15.66 10.54 26.77
N TYR A 80 -16.73 10.84 27.47
CA TYR A 80 -17.44 9.86 28.32
C TYR A 80 -16.51 9.14 29.31
N GLY A 81 -15.37 9.74 29.66
CA GLY A 81 -14.38 9.19 30.59
C GLY A 81 -13.51 8.06 30.03
N HIS A 82 -13.52 7.81 28.71
CA HIS A 82 -12.81 6.70 28.09
C HIS A 82 -12.18 7.05 26.74
N TYR A 83 -10.85 6.87 26.56
CA TYR A 83 -10.16 7.14 25.30
C TYR A 83 -10.34 6.05 24.24
N GLY A 84 -11.00 4.95 24.53
CA GLY A 84 -11.17 3.84 23.59
C GLY A 84 -11.66 4.25 22.21
N PRO A 85 -12.77 5.00 22.10
CA PRO A 85 -13.27 5.48 20.82
C PRO A 85 -12.23 6.29 20.04
N PHE A 86 -11.45 7.12 20.73
CA PHE A 86 -10.38 7.92 20.12
C PHE A 86 -9.23 7.04 19.59
N PHE A 87 -8.88 5.97 20.29
CA PHE A 87 -7.88 5.00 19.84
C PHE A 87 -8.40 4.12 18.69
N ILE A 88 -9.68 3.74 18.69
CA ILE A 88 -10.29 3.04 17.53
C ILE A 88 -10.19 3.92 16.27
N ARG A 89 -10.55 5.20 16.37
CA ARG A 89 -10.42 6.14 15.27
C ARG A 89 -8.96 6.26 14.79
N MET A 90 -8.00 6.39 15.71
CA MET A 90 -6.58 6.47 15.37
C MET A 90 -6.12 5.20 14.64
N THR A 91 -6.50 4.02 15.10
CA THR A 91 -6.16 2.74 14.48
C THR A 91 -6.80 2.59 13.10
N TRP A 92 -8.08 2.95 12.98
CA TRP A 92 -8.76 2.99 11.69
C TRP A 92 -8.01 3.91 10.70
N HIS A 93 -7.64 5.11 11.12
CA HIS A 93 -6.95 6.09 10.28
C HIS A 93 -5.49 5.71 9.99
N ALA A 94 -4.86 4.85 10.79
CA ALA A 94 -3.58 4.25 10.44
C ALA A 94 -3.75 3.18 9.34
N ALA A 95 -4.76 2.30 9.47
CA ALA A 95 -4.98 1.18 8.57
C ALA A 95 -5.74 1.53 7.29
N GLY A 96 -6.66 2.49 7.35
CA GLY A 96 -7.55 2.87 6.25
C GLY A 96 -6.88 3.62 5.09
N THR A 97 -5.60 3.94 5.20
CA THR A 97 -4.79 4.49 4.11
C THR A 97 -4.34 3.42 3.09
N TYR A 98 -4.56 2.14 3.38
CA TYR A 98 -4.21 1.05 2.47
C TYR A 98 -4.94 1.16 1.13
N ARG A 99 -4.21 0.93 0.04
CA ARG A 99 -4.74 0.92 -1.32
C ARG A 99 -4.35 -0.34 -2.07
N THR A 100 -5.35 -1.02 -2.62
CA THR A 100 -5.18 -2.31 -3.29
C THR A 100 -4.34 -2.22 -4.55
N GLY A 101 -4.33 -1.07 -5.23
CA GLY A 101 -3.68 -0.88 -6.52
C GLY A 101 -2.18 -1.12 -6.51
N ASP A 102 -1.50 -0.71 -5.45
CA ASP A 102 -0.05 -0.89 -5.26
C ASP A 102 0.35 -1.41 -3.88
N GLY A 103 -0.63 -1.67 -3.00
CA GLY A 103 -0.40 -2.18 -1.65
C GLY A 103 0.20 -1.19 -0.66
N ARG A 104 0.38 0.08 -1.04
CA ARG A 104 0.89 1.12 -0.15
C ARG A 104 -0.17 1.60 0.84
N GLY A 105 0.26 2.36 1.82
CA GLY A 105 -0.57 2.74 2.95
C GLY A 105 -0.72 1.61 3.96
N GLY A 106 -1.77 1.68 4.79
CA GLY A 106 -2.00 0.71 5.84
C GLY A 106 -1.26 1.02 7.14
N ALA A 107 -1.38 0.09 8.09
CA ALA A 107 -0.84 0.24 9.43
C ALA A 107 0.60 -0.33 9.58
N GLY A 108 1.14 -0.92 8.52
CA GLY A 108 2.35 -1.76 8.57
C GLY A 108 3.63 -1.07 8.99
N THR A 109 3.71 0.26 8.94
CA THR A 109 4.96 1.02 9.10
C THR A 109 4.90 2.14 10.15
N GLY A 110 3.71 2.41 10.72
CA GLY A 110 3.51 3.54 11.62
C GLY A 110 3.61 4.91 10.94
N ALA A 111 3.32 4.98 9.64
CA ALA A 111 3.44 6.17 8.80
C ALA A 111 2.56 7.35 9.25
N GLN A 112 1.49 7.12 10.02
CA GLN A 112 0.64 8.18 10.57
C GLN A 112 1.40 9.22 11.42
N ARG A 113 2.63 8.91 11.89
CA ARG A 113 3.49 9.84 12.63
C ARG A 113 4.10 10.94 11.77
N PHE A 114 4.13 10.76 10.45
CA PHE A 114 4.88 11.58 9.51
C PHE A 114 3.97 12.36 8.56
N ALA A 115 4.51 13.48 8.08
CA ALA A 115 3.89 14.20 6.97
C ALA A 115 3.78 13.33 5.71
N PRO A 116 2.74 13.50 4.87
CA PRO A 116 1.63 14.42 5.07
C PRO A 116 0.51 13.83 5.96
N LEU A 117 0.56 12.53 6.29
CA LEU A 117 -0.54 11.83 6.99
C LEU A 117 -0.87 12.42 8.35
N ASN A 118 0.14 12.82 9.13
CA ASN A 118 -0.06 13.43 10.45
C ASN A 118 -0.81 14.76 10.38
N SER A 119 -0.88 15.38 9.20
CA SER A 119 -1.45 16.70 8.96
C SER A 119 -2.65 16.68 7.99
N TRP A 120 -3.10 15.51 7.56
CA TRP A 120 -4.32 15.41 6.77
C TRP A 120 -5.54 15.92 7.57
N PRO A 121 -6.49 16.63 6.91
CA PRO A 121 -7.69 17.16 7.59
C PRO A 121 -8.45 16.10 8.37
N ASP A 122 -8.57 14.89 7.79
CA ASP A 122 -9.30 13.77 8.43
C ASP A 122 -8.57 13.18 9.66
N ASN A 123 -7.29 13.49 9.82
CA ASN A 123 -6.49 13.10 10.99
C ASN A 123 -6.52 14.14 12.11
N GLY A 124 -7.45 15.09 12.04
CA GLY A 124 -7.61 16.14 13.05
C GLY A 124 -7.61 15.59 14.47
N ASN A 125 -6.77 16.17 15.33
CA ASN A 125 -6.56 15.82 16.73
C ASN A 125 -5.93 14.44 17.02
N LEU A 126 -5.59 13.60 16.03
CA LEU A 126 -4.93 12.31 16.28
C LEU A 126 -3.48 12.43 16.75
N ASP A 127 -2.87 13.58 16.62
CA ASP A 127 -1.61 13.95 17.29
C ASP A 127 -1.72 13.78 18.82
N LYS A 128 -2.88 14.14 19.42
CA LYS A 128 -3.16 13.94 20.86
C LYS A 128 -3.29 12.45 21.19
N ALA A 129 -3.96 11.64 20.34
CA ALA A 129 -4.07 10.20 20.54
C ALA A 129 -2.69 9.54 20.61
N ARG A 130 -1.82 9.87 19.67
CA ARG A 130 -0.43 9.37 19.68
C ARG A 130 0.35 9.82 20.91
N ARG A 131 0.16 11.06 21.36
CA ARG A 131 0.84 11.58 22.56
C ARG A 131 0.33 10.90 23.85
N LEU A 132 -0.95 10.51 23.93
CA LEU A 132 -1.50 9.72 25.04
C LEU A 132 -0.86 8.34 25.14
N LEU A 133 -0.40 7.77 24.02
CA LEU A 133 0.30 6.47 23.97
C LEU A 133 1.79 6.57 24.30
N TRP A 134 2.38 7.77 24.36
CA TRP A 134 3.81 7.93 24.61
C TRP A 134 4.31 7.21 25.87
N PRO A 135 3.63 7.26 27.04
CA PRO A 135 4.10 6.53 28.23
C PRO A 135 4.20 5.02 28.04
N ILE A 136 3.34 4.44 27.18
CA ILE A 136 3.41 3.02 26.80
C ILE A 136 4.66 2.79 25.92
N LYS A 137 4.82 3.60 24.89
CA LYS A 137 5.97 3.50 23.98
C LYS A 137 7.30 3.69 24.73
N GLU A 138 7.37 4.65 25.63
CA GLU A 138 8.55 4.90 26.46
C GLU A 138 8.88 3.69 27.35
N LYS A 139 7.87 3.09 27.97
CA LYS A 139 8.04 1.93 28.86
C LYS A 139 8.53 0.68 28.13
N TYR A 140 7.97 0.37 26.97
CA TYR A 140 8.28 -0.86 26.23
C TYR A 140 9.39 -0.68 25.18
N GLY A 141 9.74 0.55 24.83
CA GLY A 141 10.89 0.89 24.00
C GLY A 141 10.95 0.12 22.68
N ASN A 142 12.07 -0.52 22.43
CA ASN A 142 12.31 -1.27 21.19
C ASN A 142 11.53 -2.59 21.09
N HIS A 143 10.94 -3.09 22.17
CA HIS A 143 10.11 -4.29 22.15
C HIS A 143 8.72 -4.06 21.53
N LEU A 144 8.30 -2.81 21.34
CA LEU A 144 7.01 -2.46 20.79
C LEU A 144 7.18 -1.31 19.79
N SER A 145 7.04 -1.58 18.49
CA SER A 145 7.04 -0.53 17.46
C SER A 145 5.84 0.41 17.60
N TRP A 146 5.93 1.60 17.02
CA TRP A 146 4.76 2.47 16.90
C TRP A 146 3.69 1.84 16.01
N ALA A 147 4.09 1.16 14.92
CA ALA A 147 3.17 0.49 14.03
C ALA A 147 2.31 -0.55 14.78
N ASP A 148 2.93 -1.43 15.56
CA ASP A 148 2.21 -2.41 16.37
C ASP A 148 1.42 -1.75 17.51
N LEU A 149 1.93 -0.70 18.16
CA LEU A 149 1.23 0.01 19.23
C LEU A 149 -0.05 0.69 18.74
N LEU A 150 -0.02 1.35 17.57
CA LEU A 150 -1.19 2.00 16.98
C LEU A 150 -2.31 1.00 16.68
N VAL A 151 -1.97 -0.20 16.20
CA VAL A 151 -2.93 -1.27 15.92
C VAL A 151 -3.45 -1.91 17.21
N LEU A 152 -2.55 -2.21 18.14
CA LEU A 152 -2.89 -2.85 19.41
C LEU A 152 -3.81 -1.97 20.27
N ALA A 153 -3.60 -0.65 20.27
CA ALA A 153 -4.43 0.28 21.02
C ALA A 153 -5.90 0.22 20.60
N GLY A 154 -6.20 0.18 19.29
CA GLY A 154 -7.58 0.04 18.81
C GLY A 154 -8.20 -1.31 19.15
N ASN A 155 -7.44 -2.39 19.05
CA ASN A 155 -7.92 -3.72 19.42
C ASN A 155 -8.24 -3.82 20.92
N VAL A 156 -7.35 -3.34 21.79
CA VAL A 156 -7.57 -3.32 23.23
C VAL A 156 -8.75 -2.41 23.60
N ALA A 157 -8.96 -1.31 22.87
CA ALA A 157 -10.11 -0.45 23.05
C ALA A 157 -11.44 -1.19 22.77
N ILE A 158 -11.51 -1.93 21.66
CA ILE A 158 -12.70 -2.75 21.34
C ILE A 158 -12.93 -3.80 22.42
N GLU A 159 -11.88 -4.52 22.86
CA GLU A 159 -11.97 -5.51 23.93
C GLU A 159 -12.48 -4.90 25.25
N ASP A 160 -11.95 -3.73 25.63
CA ASP A 160 -12.30 -3.08 26.90
C ASP A 160 -13.75 -2.57 26.93
N MET A 161 -14.26 -2.17 25.77
CA MET A 161 -15.64 -1.74 25.60
C MET A 161 -16.60 -2.89 25.22
N GLY A 162 -16.17 -4.15 25.36
CA GLY A 162 -17.00 -5.34 25.18
C GLY A 162 -17.24 -5.76 23.73
N GLY A 163 -16.51 -5.18 22.77
CA GLY A 163 -16.65 -5.49 21.36
C GLY A 163 -15.92 -6.77 20.93
N PRO A 164 -16.39 -7.42 19.87
CA PRO A 164 -15.76 -8.63 19.34
C PRO A 164 -14.53 -8.29 18.51
N ASN A 165 -13.46 -9.09 18.62
CA ASN A 165 -12.30 -9.03 17.73
C ASN A 165 -11.63 -10.40 17.58
N HIS A 166 -10.75 -10.53 16.58
CA HIS A 166 -9.97 -11.74 16.32
C HIS A 166 -8.53 -11.61 16.84
N GLY A 167 -8.25 -10.63 17.67
CA GLY A 167 -6.93 -10.38 18.24
C GLY A 167 -6.00 -9.58 17.33
N THR A 168 -4.73 -9.52 17.69
CA THR A 168 -3.71 -8.73 17.01
C THR A 168 -2.46 -9.56 16.75
N ALA A 169 -2.01 -9.63 15.51
CA ALA A 169 -0.67 -10.07 15.18
C ALA A 169 0.31 -8.88 15.28
N LEU A 170 1.51 -9.15 15.75
CA LEU A 170 2.62 -8.21 15.90
C LEU A 170 3.77 -8.59 14.97
N GLY A 171 4.62 -7.64 14.64
CA GLY A 171 5.77 -7.81 13.76
C GLY A 171 5.93 -6.71 12.72
N ARG A 172 5.20 -5.60 12.85
CA ARG A 172 5.29 -4.41 12.00
C ARG A 172 6.49 -3.58 12.42
N GLU A 173 7.40 -3.33 11.48
CA GLU A 173 8.57 -2.51 11.72
C GLU A 173 8.27 -1.03 11.47
N ASP A 174 8.86 -0.14 12.28
CA ASP A 174 8.71 1.30 12.11
C ASP A 174 9.56 1.82 10.97
N ILE A 175 8.99 2.75 10.18
CA ILE A 175 9.78 3.65 9.33
C ILE A 175 10.22 4.90 10.12
N TRP A 176 11.24 5.61 9.62
CA TRP A 176 11.89 6.72 10.31
C TRP A 176 11.88 8.03 9.53
N HIS A 177 11.12 8.10 8.45
CA HIS A 177 10.87 9.30 7.66
C HIS A 177 9.60 9.10 6.80
N PRO A 178 9.05 10.20 6.25
CA PRO A 178 7.86 10.14 5.39
C PRO A 178 8.03 9.18 4.21
N GLU A 179 7.01 8.40 3.91
CA GLU A 179 6.95 7.61 2.67
C GLU A 179 6.64 8.53 1.48
N LYS A 180 7.32 8.28 0.37
CA LYS A 180 7.11 8.97 -0.89
C LYS A 180 6.89 7.95 -2.00
N ASP A 181 6.06 8.30 -2.97
CA ASP A 181 5.88 7.52 -4.20
C ASP A 181 5.72 8.45 -5.41
N ILE A 182 5.62 7.89 -6.60
CA ILE A 182 5.48 8.68 -7.84
C ILE A 182 4.10 9.31 -8.01
N TYR A 183 3.11 8.90 -7.22
CA TYR A 183 1.71 9.35 -7.33
C TYR A 183 1.37 10.50 -6.39
N TRP A 184 2.25 10.82 -5.43
CA TRP A 184 2.11 12.05 -4.66
C TRP A 184 2.20 13.22 -5.63
N GLY A 185 1.39 14.11 -5.70
CA GLY A 185 1.46 15.34 -6.46
C GLY A 185 1.56 16.54 -5.53
N ALA A 186 1.23 17.69 -6.02
CA ALA A 186 1.06 18.86 -5.21
C ALA A 186 -0.15 18.68 -4.29
N GLU A 187 -0.03 19.09 -3.04
CA GLU A 187 -1.04 18.89 -2.01
C GLU A 187 -2.37 19.57 -2.36
N ASP A 188 -2.33 20.75 -2.96
CA ASP A 188 -3.50 21.49 -3.42
C ASP A 188 -4.27 20.78 -4.56
N GLU A 189 -3.60 19.94 -5.34
CA GLU A 189 -4.26 19.13 -6.38
C GLU A 189 -5.08 18.01 -5.77
N TRP A 190 -4.53 17.25 -4.82
CA TRP A 190 -5.22 16.11 -4.27
C TRP A 190 -6.19 16.46 -3.13
N LEU A 191 -5.99 17.53 -2.38
CA LEU A 191 -6.98 18.07 -1.44
C LEU A 191 -8.17 18.71 -2.15
N GLY A 192 -7.98 19.23 -3.36
CA GLY A 192 -8.99 19.90 -4.15
C GLY A 192 -9.88 19.00 -5.01
N ASP A 193 -9.87 17.68 -4.85
CA ASP A 193 -10.61 16.73 -5.71
C ASP A 193 -10.28 16.82 -7.22
N ASN A 194 -9.13 17.33 -7.59
CA ASN A 194 -8.75 17.58 -8.98
C ASN A 194 -8.27 16.32 -9.74
N ARG A 195 -8.28 15.16 -9.10
CA ARG A 195 -7.75 13.89 -9.65
C ARG A 195 -8.79 13.01 -10.31
N TYR A 196 -10.05 13.41 -10.28
CA TYR A 196 -11.11 12.70 -10.98
C TYR A 196 -11.12 13.04 -12.46
N GLY A 197 -11.46 12.04 -13.27
CA GLY A 197 -11.87 12.26 -14.65
C GLY A 197 -13.30 12.79 -14.74
N LYS A 198 -14.10 12.21 -15.66
CA LYS A 198 -15.49 12.67 -15.86
C LYS A 198 -16.46 12.17 -14.80
N THR A 199 -16.13 11.07 -14.13
CA THR A 199 -16.94 10.45 -13.07
C THR A 199 -16.07 10.14 -11.86
N ARG A 200 -16.68 9.97 -10.69
CA ARG A 200 -15.94 9.64 -9.46
C ARG A 200 -15.31 8.24 -9.50
N GLN A 201 -15.78 7.36 -10.38
CA GLN A 201 -15.16 6.05 -10.63
C GLN A 201 -13.91 6.12 -11.52
N ASP A 202 -13.65 7.27 -12.15
CA ASP A 202 -12.50 7.48 -13.04
C ASP A 202 -11.21 7.82 -12.28
N LEU A 203 -11.18 7.65 -10.96
CA LEU A 203 -9.97 7.86 -10.15
C LEU A 203 -8.87 6.90 -10.61
N GLU A 204 -7.71 7.46 -10.97
CA GLU A 204 -6.57 6.67 -11.48
C GLU A 204 -6.05 5.71 -10.42
N ASN A 205 -5.80 4.46 -10.81
CA ASN A 205 -5.03 3.54 -9.97
C ASN A 205 -3.57 4.06 -9.84
N PRO A 206 -2.95 3.98 -8.66
CA PRO A 206 -3.38 3.20 -7.49
C PRO A 206 -4.21 3.98 -6.44
N LEU A 207 -4.62 5.21 -6.71
CA LEU A 207 -5.31 6.04 -5.72
C LEU A 207 -6.57 5.34 -5.17
N ALA A 208 -6.82 5.48 -3.87
CA ALA A 208 -7.90 4.76 -3.17
C ALA A 208 -9.01 5.67 -2.65
N ALA A 209 -8.65 6.74 -1.93
CA ALA A 209 -9.64 7.65 -1.40
C ALA A 209 -10.32 8.46 -2.51
N VAL A 210 -11.62 8.52 -2.49
CA VAL A 210 -12.40 9.34 -3.44
C VAL A 210 -12.18 10.83 -3.22
N GLN A 211 -11.71 11.23 -2.06
CA GLN A 211 -11.19 12.57 -1.78
C GLN A 211 -9.89 12.42 -1.01
N MET A 212 -8.80 12.85 -1.57
CA MET A 212 -7.49 12.78 -0.91
C MET A 212 -7.48 13.65 0.35
N GLY A 213 -6.74 13.20 1.36
CA GLY A 213 -6.78 13.81 2.69
C GLY A 213 -7.94 13.33 3.57
N LEU A 214 -8.89 12.57 3.01
CA LEU A 214 -9.89 11.81 3.73
C LEU A 214 -9.58 10.31 3.66
N ILE A 215 -9.65 9.62 4.79
CA ILE A 215 -9.32 8.19 4.89
C ILE A 215 -10.41 7.32 4.25
N TYR A 216 -11.65 7.83 4.22
CA TYR A 216 -12.81 7.12 3.65
C TYR A 216 -13.58 8.01 2.69
N VAL A 217 -14.61 8.73 3.13
CA VAL A 217 -15.44 9.60 2.29
C VAL A 217 -15.78 10.89 3.01
N ASN A 218 -16.23 11.89 2.27
CA ASN A 218 -16.76 13.10 2.90
C ASN A 218 -18.06 12.76 3.69
N PRO A 219 -18.06 12.92 5.02
CA PRO A 219 -19.20 12.56 5.86
C PRO A 219 -20.44 13.41 5.59
N GLU A 220 -20.27 14.61 5.03
CA GLU A 220 -21.36 15.47 4.61
C GLU A 220 -22.01 15.02 3.27
N GLY A 221 -21.40 14.04 2.57
CA GLY A 221 -21.75 13.60 1.23
C GLY A 221 -20.79 14.14 0.15
N PRO A 222 -20.88 13.65 -1.08
CA PRO A 222 -19.99 14.03 -2.17
C PRO A 222 -19.94 15.55 -2.38
N ASN A 223 -18.73 16.12 -2.26
CA ASN A 223 -18.49 17.57 -2.35
C ASN A 223 -19.30 18.40 -1.33
N GLY A 224 -19.60 17.84 -0.16
CA GLY A 224 -20.42 18.49 0.86
C GLY A 224 -21.94 18.56 0.52
N ASN A 225 -22.38 17.78 -0.46
CA ASN A 225 -23.80 17.65 -0.80
C ASN A 225 -24.43 16.51 -0.01
N PRO A 226 -25.43 16.74 0.85
CA PRO A 226 -26.01 15.73 1.72
C PRO A 226 -26.98 14.78 0.98
N ASP A 227 -26.47 14.07 -0.02
CA ASP A 227 -27.21 13.06 -0.79
C ASP A 227 -26.71 11.65 -0.42
N PRO A 228 -27.50 10.86 0.35
CA PRO A 228 -27.10 9.52 0.77
C PRO A 228 -26.92 8.52 -0.38
N ALA A 229 -27.66 8.67 -1.48
CA ALA A 229 -27.54 7.75 -2.62
C ALA A 229 -26.24 7.96 -3.39
N LEU A 230 -25.82 9.21 -3.55
CA LEU A 230 -24.51 9.53 -4.11
C LEU A 230 -23.38 9.14 -3.14
N SER A 231 -23.59 9.37 -1.84
CA SER A 231 -22.61 8.95 -0.82
C SER A 231 -22.37 7.46 -0.84
N ALA A 232 -23.40 6.63 -1.05
CA ALA A 232 -23.27 5.18 -1.17
C ALA A 232 -22.29 4.75 -2.28
N GLN A 233 -22.27 5.49 -3.39
CA GLN A 233 -21.34 5.22 -4.50
C GLN A 233 -19.89 5.50 -4.09
N ASP A 234 -19.65 6.63 -3.44
CA ASP A 234 -18.30 6.99 -2.94
C ASP A 234 -17.83 6.00 -1.86
N VAL A 235 -18.71 5.64 -0.92
CA VAL A 235 -18.42 4.63 0.11
C VAL A 235 -18.00 3.31 -0.53
N ARG A 236 -18.79 2.79 -1.46
CA ARG A 236 -18.51 1.52 -2.14
C ARG A 236 -17.19 1.55 -2.90
N GLU A 237 -16.92 2.61 -3.67
CA GLU A 237 -15.69 2.75 -4.44
C GLU A 237 -14.46 2.85 -3.52
N THR A 238 -14.51 3.68 -2.49
CA THR A 238 -13.40 3.84 -1.54
C THR A 238 -13.10 2.54 -0.78
N PHE A 239 -14.12 1.91 -0.20
CA PHE A 239 -13.94 0.68 0.55
C PHE A 239 -13.47 -0.50 -0.32
N LYS A 240 -13.98 -0.60 -1.57
CA LYS A 240 -13.48 -1.56 -2.55
C LYS A 240 -11.97 -1.39 -2.81
N ARG A 241 -11.51 -0.15 -2.93
CA ARG A 241 -10.07 0.15 -3.12
C ARG A 241 -9.24 -0.09 -1.86
N MET A 242 -9.88 -0.25 -0.72
CA MET A 242 -9.28 -0.72 0.53
C MET A 242 -9.43 -2.24 0.74
N ALA A 243 -9.81 -3.01 -0.28
CA ALA A 243 -10.08 -4.45 -0.28
C ALA A 243 -11.32 -4.89 0.51
N MET A 244 -12.30 -4.01 0.75
CA MET A 244 -13.54 -4.34 1.48
C MET A 244 -14.71 -4.54 0.51
N ASN A 245 -15.49 -5.59 0.73
CA ASN A 245 -16.78 -5.81 0.07
C ASN A 245 -17.91 -5.09 0.82
N ASP A 246 -19.15 -5.15 0.30
CA ASP A 246 -20.30 -4.47 0.90
C ASP A 246 -20.61 -4.95 2.32
N GLU A 247 -20.45 -6.24 2.62
CA GLU A 247 -20.66 -6.76 3.97
C GLU A 247 -19.61 -6.25 4.96
N GLU A 248 -18.35 -6.29 4.57
CA GLU A 248 -17.23 -5.75 5.35
C GLU A 248 -17.38 -4.24 5.55
N THR A 249 -17.85 -3.51 4.53
CA THR A 249 -18.10 -2.06 4.58
C THR A 249 -19.18 -1.72 5.61
N VAL A 250 -20.33 -2.39 5.53
CA VAL A 250 -21.43 -2.19 6.51
C VAL A 250 -20.98 -2.57 7.91
N ALA A 251 -20.31 -3.71 8.07
CA ALA A 251 -19.85 -4.17 9.38
C ALA A 251 -18.86 -3.19 10.03
N LEU A 252 -17.89 -2.67 9.24
CA LEU A 252 -16.92 -1.70 9.73
C LEU A 252 -17.56 -0.35 10.07
N THR A 253 -18.48 0.14 9.22
CA THR A 253 -19.19 1.41 9.46
C THR A 253 -20.06 1.31 10.71
N ALA A 254 -20.95 0.33 10.77
CA ALA A 254 -21.87 0.15 11.90
C ALA A 254 -21.13 -0.18 13.21
N GLY A 255 -20.12 -1.05 13.15
CA GLY A 255 -19.35 -1.42 14.33
C GLY A 255 -18.43 -0.32 14.82
N GLY A 256 -17.83 0.46 13.91
CA GLY A 256 -16.99 1.62 14.24
C GLY A 256 -17.81 2.75 14.88
N HIS A 257 -18.95 3.10 14.27
CA HIS A 257 -19.84 4.16 14.75
C HIS A 257 -20.71 3.75 15.95
N THR A 258 -20.61 2.51 16.43
CA THR A 258 -21.10 2.13 17.76
C THR A 258 -20.38 2.92 18.85
N PHE A 259 -19.14 3.34 18.61
CA PHE A 259 -18.28 3.98 19.59
C PHE A 259 -18.09 5.47 19.36
N GLY A 260 -18.09 6.25 20.45
CA GLY A 260 -17.65 7.63 20.47
C GLY A 260 -18.64 8.64 19.90
N LYS A 261 -18.09 9.78 19.54
CA LYS A 261 -18.81 10.90 18.93
C LYS A 261 -17.93 11.63 17.93
N ALA A 262 -18.56 12.36 17.02
CA ALA A 262 -17.90 13.39 16.21
C ALA A 262 -17.88 14.75 16.95
N HIS A 263 -16.95 15.64 16.58
CA HIS A 263 -16.71 16.92 17.24
C HIS A 263 -16.84 18.07 16.24
N GLY A 264 -17.78 18.96 16.52
CA GLY A 264 -18.07 20.15 15.72
C GLY A 264 -18.76 21.20 16.59
N ALA A 265 -18.22 21.43 17.81
CA ALA A 265 -18.85 22.25 18.83
C ALA A 265 -18.95 23.75 18.50
N GLY A 266 -18.25 24.24 17.51
CA GLY A 266 -18.21 25.64 17.10
C GLY A 266 -17.66 25.88 15.71
N ASP A 267 -17.46 27.12 15.34
CA ASP A 267 -16.95 27.54 14.02
C ASP A 267 -15.57 26.95 13.72
N ALA A 268 -15.43 26.22 12.63
CA ALA A 268 -14.17 25.64 12.18
C ALA A 268 -13.05 26.66 11.94
N ALA A 269 -13.39 27.92 11.68
CA ALA A 269 -12.40 29.01 11.57
C ALA A 269 -11.63 29.30 12.89
N GLN A 270 -12.08 28.73 14.00
CA GLN A 270 -11.39 28.84 15.30
C GLN A 270 -10.36 27.74 15.54
N VAL A 271 -10.21 26.81 14.62
CA VAL A 271 -9.19 25.74 14.68
C VAL A 271 -7.91 26.24 14.04
N GLY A 272 -6.78 26.07 14.75
CA GLY A 272 -5.43 26.40 14.26
C GLY A 272 -4.93 25.47 13.18
N ALA A 273 -3.69 25.66 12.77
CA ALA A 273 -3.05 24.88 11.73
C ALA A 273 -2.87 23.41 12.15
N GLU A 274 -2.62 22.58 11.17
CA GLU A 274 -2.21 21.18 11.34
C GLU A 274 -0.81 21.07 11.99
N PRO A 275 -0.38 19.90 12.50
CA PRO A 275 0.88 19.74 13.22
C PRO A 275 2.13 20.25 12.48
N GLU A 276 2.19 20.07 11.15
CA GLU A 276 3.33 20.53 10.35
C GLU A 276 3.28 22.05 10.07
N GLY A 277 2.12 22.65 10.16
CA GLY A 277 1.91 24.10 9.97
C GLY A 277 1.95 24.93 11.23
N GLU A 278 1.88 24.31 12.42
CA GLU A 278 1.90 25.03 13.69
C GLU A 278 3.29 25.53 14.08
N ALA A 279 3.30 26.50 15.00
CA ALA A 279 4.52 27.07 15.53
C ALA A 279 5.33 26.07 16.36
N ILE A 280 6.66 26.25 16.42
CA ILE A 280 7.59 25.32 17.06
C ILE A 280 7.28 25.08 18.56
N GLU A 281 6.73 26.07 19.25
CA GLU A 281 6.30 25.96 20.66
C GLU A 281 5.13 25.01 20.86
N ALA A 282 4.35 24.67 19.83
CA ALA A 282 3.30 23.66 19.88
C ALA A 282 3.85 22.23 19.98
N GLN A 283 5.14 22.03 19.74
CA GLN A 283 5.87 20.77 19.94
C GLN A 283 5.23 19.58 19.25
N GLY A 284 4.75 19.79 18.01
CA GLY A 284 4.12 18.75 17.17
C GLY A 284 2.64 18.53 17.43
N PHE A 285 2.00 19.39 18.23
CA PHE A 285 0.54 19.47 18.29
C PHE A 285 0.04 20.44 17.22
N GLY A 286 -1.06 20.07 16.56
CA GLY A 286 -1.79 20.95 15.67
C GLY A 286 -3.24 21.10 16.08
N TRP A 287 -4.03 21.76 15.23
CA TRP A 287 -5.46 21.98 15.41
C TRP A 287 -5.83 22.59 16.77
N LEU A 288 -4.99 23.51 17.24
CA LEU A 288 -5.20 24.20 18.51
C LEU A 288 -6.40 25.13 18.38
N SER A 289 -7.49 24.79 19.07
CA SER A 289 -8.75 25.53 18.94
C SER A 289 -8.82 26.70 19.94
N THR A 290 -9.29 27.85 19.46
CA THR A 290 -9.64 29.01 20.29
C THR A 290 -11.09 29.05 20.72
N HIS A 291 -11.88 28.04 20.32
CA HIS A 291 -13.29 27.91 20.72
C HIS A 291 -13.38 27.53 22.19
N LYS A 292 -13.75 28.48 23.04
CA LYS A 292 -13.88 28.30 24.51
C LYS A 292 -12.65 27.59 25.12
N SER A 293 -12.83 26.34 25.64
CA SER A 293 -11.72 25.55 26.19
C SER A 293 -10.87 24.86 25.13
N GLY A 294 -11.34 24.75 23.90
CA GLY A 294 -10.70 24.04 22.79
C GLY A 294 -10.62 22.53 22.93
N LYS A 295 -11.23 21.93 23.98
CA LYS A 295 -11.15 20.51 24.31
C LYS A 295 -12.43 20.02 24.99
N GLY A 296 -12.57 18.72 25.15
CA GLY A 296 -13.78 18.10 25.73
C GLY A 296 -15.04 18.49 24.95
N VAL A 297 -16.05 19.05 25.62
CA VAL A 297 -17.30 19.49 25.01
C VAL A 297 -17.13 20.59 23.95
N ASP A 298 -16.02 21.30 23.99
CA ASP A 298 -15.71 22.43 23.09
C ASP A 298 -14.77 21.99 21.95
N THR A 299 -14.53 20.68 21.76
CA THR A 299 -13.65 20.17 20.69
C THR A 299 -14.25 20.39 19.31
N ILE A 300 -13.42 20.80 18.36
CA ILE A 300 -13.74 20.83 16.92
C ILE A 300 -12.75 19.94 16.19
N THR A 301 -13.24 19.01 15.37
CA THR A 301 -12.43 18.10 14.53
C THR A 301 -12.96 18.10 13.10
N SER A 302 -14.02 17.32 12.81
CA SER A 302 -14.60 17.19 11.47
C SER A 302 -15.69 18.22 11.13
N GLY A 303 -16.14 18.97 12.12
CA GLY A 303 -17.29 19.85 11.98
C GLY A 303 -18.64 19.15 12.18
N ILE A 304 -18.75 17.86 12.06
CA ILE A 304 -19.91 17.04 12.47
C ILE A 304 -19.94 16.98 14.00
N GLU A 305 -21.13 17.11 14.62
CA GLU A 305 -21.25 17.17 16.08
C GLU A 305 -22.25 16.14 16.59
N GLY A 306 -21.84 15.30 17.53
CA GLY A 306 -22.70 14.41 18.28
C GLY A 306 -22.31 12.93 18.22
N PRO A 307 -22.90 12.12 19.12
CA PRO A 307 -22.75 10.67 19.18
C PRO A 307 -23.72 9.97 18.21
N TRP A 308 -23.39 8.72 17.86
CA TRP A 308 -24.26 7.86 17.04
C TRP A 308 -25.21 6.99 17.88
N THR A 309 -24.82 6.67 19.12
CA THR A 309 -25.49 5.67 19.99
C THR A 309 -25.74 6.22 21.37
N THR A 310 -26.61 5.56 22.14
CA THR A 310 -26.92 5.94 23.53
C THR A 310 -25.80 5.56 24.49
N ASN A 311 -24.93 4.62 24.13
CA ASN A 311 -23.83 4.11 24.95
C ASN A 311 -22.48 4.20 24.20
N PRO A 312 -21.90 5.39 24.00
CA PRO A 312 -20.73 5.58 23.11
C PRO A 312 -19.44 4.86 23.54
N THR A 313 -19.39 4.24 24.69
CA THR A 313 -18.23 3.48 25.20
C THR A 313 -18.54 1.99 25.42
N GLN A 314 -19.58 1.48 24.78
CA GLN A 314 -19.96 0.08 24.86
C GLN A 314 -20.37 -0.49 23.51
N TRP A 315 -19.97 -1.72 23.22
CA TRP A 315 -20.46 -2.46 22.06
C TRP A 315 -21.92 -2.87 22.24
N ASP A 316 -22.76 -2.46 21.32
CA ASP A 316 -24.19 -2.85 21.29
C ASP A 316 -24.75 -2.75 19.85
N MET A 317 -26.09 -2.85 19.73
CA MET A 317 -26.80 -2.78 18.44
C MET A 317 -27.41 -1.40 18.18
N ASP A 318 -27.13 -0.41 19.01
CA ASP A 318 -27.80 0.89 19.00
C ASP A 318 -27.63 1.63 17.68
N TYR A 319 -26.44 1.59 17.07
CA TYR A 319 -26.23 2.24 15.77
C TYR A 319 -27.26 1.78 14.73
N LEU A 320 -27.38 0.47 14.53
CA LEU A 320 -28.34 -0.09 13.57
C LEU A 320 -29.78 0.13 14.02
N THR A 321 -30.05 -0.02 15.31
CA THR A 321 -31.38 0.16 15.89
C THR A 321 -31.87 1.58 15.67
N LEU A 322 -31.10 2.59 16.03
CA LEU A 322 -31.47 3.99 15.89
C LEU A 322 -31.60 4.42 14.41
N LEU A 323 -30.65 3.98 13.55
CA LEU A 323 -30.69 4.26 12.12
C LEU A 323 -32.01 3.84 11.49
N PHE A 324 -32.55 2.67 11.85
CA PHE A 324 -33.79 2.13 11.28
C PHE A 324 -35.06 2.49 12.07
N LYS A 325 -34.94 2.82 13.36
CA LYS A 325 -36.05 3.21 14.21
C LYS A 325 -36.69 4.54 13.80
N TYR A 326 -35.86 5.50 13.38
CA TYR A 326 -36.28 6.88 13.11
C TYR A 326 -36.32 7.24 11.64
N GLU A 327 -37.17 8.20 11.29
CA GLU A 327 -36.98 9.05 10.14
C GLU A 327 -36.02 10.18 10.51
N TRP A 328 -35.24 10.66 9.53
CA TRP A 328 -34.13 11.57 9.76
C TRP A 328 -34.29 12.86 8.97
N GLU A 329 -33.94 13.98 9.56
CA GLU A 329 -33.88 15.30 8.91
C GLU A 329 -32.43 15.83 8.85
N CYS A 330 -32.09 16.41 7.71
CA CYS A 330 -30.75 16.98 7.51
C CYS A 330 -30.69 18.41 8.05
N LYS A 331 -29.70 18.70 8.90
CA LYS A 331 -29.47 20.00 9.53
C LYS A 331 -28.00 20.35 9.60
N LYS A 332 -27.70 21.62 9.88
CA LYS A 332 -26.33 22.07 10.13
C LYS A 332 -25.93 21.83 11.59
N SER A 333 -24.68 21.36 11.80
CA SER A 333 -24.01 21.33 13.08
C SER A 333 -23.68 22.76 13.57
N PRO A 334 -23.24 22.96 14.83
CA PRO A 334 -22.72 24.25 15.28
C PRO A 334 -21.51 24.75 14.49
N ALA A 335 -20.70 23.84 13.92
CA ALA A 335 -19.58 24.15 13.03
C ALA A 335 -20.02 24.43 11.57
N GLY A 336 -21.28 24.22 11.24
CA GLY A 336 -21.82 24.48 9.90
C GLY A 336 -21.80 23.28 8.94
N ALA A 337 -21.37 22.10 9.37
CA ALA A 337 -21.37 20.89 8.59
C ALA A 337 -22.77 20.23 8.50
N TRP A 338 -23.09 19.58 7.38
CA TRP A 338 -24.34 18.85 7.23
C TRP A 338 -24.32 17.53 7.99
N GLN A 339 -25.39 17.28 8.78
CA GLN A 339 -25.60 16.03 9.53
C GLN A 339 -27.09 15.74 9.68
N TRP A 340 -27.43 14.55 10.10
CA TRP A 340 -28.81 14.07 10.19
C TRP A 340 -29.21 13.82 11.64
N HIS A 341 -30.42 14.27 12.03
CA HIS A 341 -30.99 14.09 13.35
C HIS A 341 -32.31 13.32 13.27
N PRO A 342 -32.65 12.49 14.28
CA PRO A 342 -33.89 11.76 14.32
C PRO A 342 -35.07 12.71 14.52
N ILE A 343 -36.17 12.46 13.78
CA ILE A 343 -37.43 13.20 13.94
C ILE A 343 -38.20 12.58 15.11
N ASN A 344 -38.63 13.41 16.05
CA ASN A 344 -39.37 12.98 17.27
C ASN A 344 -38.61 11.91 18.08
N CYS A 345 -37.34 12.14 18.34
CA CYS A 345 -36.52 11.26 19.20
C CYS A 345 -37.15 11.06 20.57
N ALA A 346 -37.24 9.82 21.00
CA ALA A 346 -37.71 9.48 22.34
C ALA A 346 -36.65 9.85 23.41
N GLU A 347 -37.06 10.20 24.60
CA GLU A 347 -36.14 10.64 25.66
C GLU A 347 -35.13 9.55 26.07
N GLU A 348 -35.56 8.29 26.03
CA GLU A 348 -34.66 7.14 26.27
C GLU A 348 -33.56 6.95 25.26
N ASP A 349 -33.74 7.46 24.06
CA ASP A 349 -32.75 7.40 22.95
C ASP A 349 -31.86 8.66 22.88
N MET A 350 -32.04 9.61 23.79
CA MET A 350 -31.13 10.76 23.90
C MET A 350 -29.87 10.37 24.69
N VAL A 351 -28.74 10.89 24.22
CA VAL A 351 -27.41 10.52 24.68
C VAL A 351 -26.93 11.44 25.80
N PRO A 352 -26.27 10.98 26.85
CA PRO A 352 -25.62 11.82 27.84
C PRO A 352 -24.58 12.76 27.20
N GLN A 353 -24.41 13.95 27.74
CA GLN A 353 -23.37 14.88 27.33
C GLN A 353 -21.96 14.30 27.64
N VAL A 354 -21.02 14.58 26.81
CA VAL A 354 -19.64 14.03 26.86
C VAL A 354 -18.89 14.28 28.17
N ASN A 355 -19.24 15.34 28.86
CA ASN A 355 -18.63 15.72 30.16
C ASN A 355 -19.33 15.07 31.40
N GLY A 356 -20.30 14.19 31.18
CA GLY A 356 -21.06 13.54 32.25
C GLY A 356 -22.06 14.44 32.97
N SER A 357 -22.42 15.59 32.37
CA SER A 357 -23.52 16.41 32.89
C SER A 357 -24.87 15.73 32.64
N ASP A 358 -25.93 16.18 33.37
CA ASP A 358 -27.30 15.70 33.19
C ASP A 358 -27.94 16.17 31.85
N GLU A 359 -27.25 16.98 31.09
CA GLU A 359 -27.68 17.42 29.77
C GLU A 359 -27.65 16.24 28.80
N LYS A 360 -28.70 16.07 28.01
CA LYS A 360 -28.80 15.06 26.97
C LYS A 360 -28.82 15.71 25.60
N VAL A 361 -28.17 15.04 24.64
CA VAL A 361 -28.07 15.47 23.22
C VAL A 361 -28.76 14.45 22.33
N LEU A 362 -29.17 14.88 21.12
CA LEU A 362 -29.73 13.98 20.13
C LEU A 362 -28.60 13.10 19.54
N PRO A 363 -28.86 11.84 19.26
CA PRO A 363 -27.98 11.08 18.38
C PRO A 363 -27.97 11.69 16.99
N MET A 364 -26.90 11.45 16.23
CA MET A 364 -26.80 11.94 14.86
C MET A 364 -26.31 10.85 13.91
N MET A 365 -26.56 11.07 12.62
CA MET A 365 -25.96 10.28 11.53
C MET A 365 -25.29 11.20 10.53
N THR A 366 -24.22 10.74 9.91
CA THR A 366 -23.60 11.39 8.76
C THR A 366 -24.38 11.05 7.48
N THR A 367 -24.10 11.74 6.40
CA THR A 367 -24.68 11.37 5.08
C THR A 367 -24.17 10.00 4.63
N ALA A 368 -22.96 9.64 5.00
CA ALA A 368 -22.40 8.29 4.76
C ALA A 368 -23.15 7.22 5.57
N ASP A 369 -23.54 7.49 6.82
CA ASP A 369 -24.40 6.58 7.60
C ASP A 369 -25.78 6.41 6.99
N MET A 370 -26.37 7.49 6.52
CA MET A 370 -27.67 7.44 5.83
C MET A 370 -27.62 6.59 4.57
N SER A 371 -26.45 6.47 3.92
CA SER A 371 -26.26 5.58 2.78
C SER A 371 -26.51 4.11 3.12
N MET A 372 -26.24 3.69 4.37
CA MET A 372 -26.51 2.33 4.86
C MET A 372 -28.02 2.01 4.91
N LYS A 373 -28.85 3.03 5.13
CA LYS A 373 -30.33 2.90 5.11
C LYS A 373 -30.91 3.01 3.72
N VAL A 374 -30.32 3.82 2.83
CA VAL A 374 -30.88 4.20 1.53
C VAL A 374 -30.44 3.26 0.40
N ASP A 375 -29.18 2.84 0.37
CA ASP A 375 -28.68 1.92 -0.66
C ASP A 375 -29.30 0.51 -0.47
N PRO A 376 -29.91 -0.07 -1.52
CA PRO A 376 -30.64 -1.34 -1.38
C PRO A 376 -29.77 -2.53 -0.91
N GLU A 377 -28.49 -2.58 -1.32
CA GLU A 377 -27.61 -3.69 -0.94
C GLU A 377 -27.10 -3.51 0.49
N TYR A 378 -26.68 -2.31 0.88
CA TYR A 378 -26.30 -2.01 2.26
C TYR A 378 -27.47 -2.23 3.22
N ARG A 379 -28.68 -1.79 2.85
CA ARG A 379 -29.87 -1.97 3.64
C ARG A 379 -30.16 -3.45 3.94
N LYS A 380 -30.09 -4.33 2.97
CA LYS A 380 -30.27 -5.78 3.16
C LYS A 380 -29.29 -6.36 4.18
N ILE A 381 -28.05 -5.90 4.13
CA ILE A 381 -27.00 -6.34 5.07
C ILE A 381 -27.32 -5.83 6.45
N CYS A 382 -27.68 -4.56 6.61
CA CYS A 382 -28.08 -3.95 7.89
C CYS A 382 -29.29 -4.69 8.51
N GLU A 383 -30.34 -4.95 7.74
CA GLU A 383 -31.54 -5.67 8.18
C GLU A 383 -31.20 -7.10 8.63
N ARG A 384 -30.28 -7.78 7.94
CA ARG A 384 -29.79 -9.10 8.36
C ARG A 384 -29.01 -9.02 9.68
N PHE A 385 -28.16 -8.01 9.87
CA PHE A 385 -27.41 -7.80 11.09
C PHE A 385 -28.32 -7.46 12.29
N LEU A 386 -29.35 -6.63 12.07
CA LEU A 386 -30.38 -6.37 13.08
C LEU A 386 -31.12 -7.63 13.52
N ALA A 387 -31.41 -8.53 12.57
CA ALA A 387 -32.07 -9.80 12.86
C ALA A 387 -31.13 -10.83 13.52
N ASN A 388 -29.80 -10.65 13.40
CA ASN A 388 -28.80 -11.57 13.94
C ASN A 388 -27.58 -10.82 14.47
N PRO A 389 -27.60 -10.35 15.72
CA PRO A 389 -26.50 -9.63 16.36
C PRO A 389 -25.17 -10.40 16.39
N ASP A 390 -25.20 -11.73 16.55
CA ASP A 390 -23.99 -12.55 16.57
C ASP A 390 -23.31 -12.55 15.20
N ALA A 391 -24.09 -12.59 14.11
CA ALA A 391 -23.55 -12.47 12.75
C ALA A 391 -22.94 -11.10 12.49
N PHE A 392 -23.51 -10.03 13.05
CA PHE A 392 -22.91 -8.69 12.99
C PHE A 392 -21.57 -8.65 13.72
N GLY A 393 -21.53 -9.15 14.96
CA GLY A 393 -20.29 -9.18 15.74
C GLY A 393 -19.17 -9.96 15.05
N GLU A 394 -19.46 -11.15 14.49
CA GLU A 394 -18.47 -11.92 13.75
C GLU A 394 -18.03 -11.23 12.45
N ALA A 395 -18.96 -10.62 11.70
CA ALA A 395 -18.64 -9.88 10.49
C ALA A 395 -17.73 -8.67 10.80
N PHE A 396 -18.02 -7.92 11.87
CA PHE A 396 -17.17 -6.82 12.32
C PHE A 396 -15.79 -7.31 12.73
N ALA A 397 -15.70 -8.35 13.57
CA ALA A 397 -14.42 -8.88 14.04
C ALA A 397 -13.52 -9.34 12.87
N ARG A 398 -14.10 -10.00 11.85
CA ARG A 398 -13.37 -10.44 10.65
C ARG A 398 -12.93 -9.28 9.78
N ALA A 399 -13.82 -8.32 9.53
CA ALA A 399 -13.51 -7.15 8.70
C ALA A 399 -12.46 -6.26 9.38
N TRP A 400 -12.55 -6.06 10.69
CA TRP A 400 -11.56 -5.34 11.48
C TRP A 400 -10.20 -6.04 11.48
N PHE A 401 -10.17 -7.36 11.66
CA PHE A 401 -8.92 -8.14 11.54
C PHE A 401 -8.29 -7.99 10.16
N LYS A 402 -9.08 -8.11 9.08
CA LYS A 402 -8.61 -7.90 7.71
C LYS A 402 -8.05 -6.50 7.51
N LEU A 403 -8.78 -5.46 7.96
CA LEU A 403 -8.35 -4.06 7.89
C LEU A 403 -6.94 -3.87 8.45
N LEU A 404 -6.64 -4.48 9.60
CA LEU A 404 -5.41 -4.29 10.34
C LEU A 404 -4.24 -5.19 9.87
N HIS A 405 -4.51 -6.25 9.10
CA HIS A 405 -3.49 -7.27 8.80
C HIS A 405 -3.26 -7.54 7.32
N ARG A 406 -4.13 -7.04 6.41
CA ARG A 406 -3.99 -7.30 4.96
C ARG A 406 -2.69 -6.80 4.35
N ASP A 407 -2.07 -5.76 4.93
CA ASP A 407 -0.81 -5.17 4.53
C ASP A 407 0.43 -5.90 5.10
N MET A 408 0.24 -6.85 6.02
CA MET A 408 1.33 -7.68 6.53
C MET A 408 1.72 -8.84 5.60
N GLY A 409 0.91 -9.15 4.60
CA GLY A 409 1.10 -10.29 3.71
C GLY A 409 0.81 -11.63 4.37
N PRO A 410 1.58 -12.69 4.04
CA PRO A 410 1.35 -14.04 4.55
C PRO A 410 1.46 -14.14 6.08
N LYS A 411 0.70 -15.09 6.64
CA LYS A 411 0.66 -15.37 8.08
C LYS A 411 2.05 -15.66 8.69
N SER A 412 3.04 -16.07 7.89
CA SER A 412 4.43 -16.23 8.34
C SER A 412 5.07 -14.92 8.85
N ASN A 413 4.51 -13.77 8.51
CA ASN A 413 4.93 -12.47 9.04
C ASN A 413 4.31 -12.12 10.40
N TYR A 414 3.37 -12.91 10.90
CA TYR A 414 2.74 -12.74 12.22
C TYR A 414 3.62 -13.40 13.27
N VAL A 415 4.61 -12.66 13.77
CA VAL A 415 5.68 -13.24 14.59
C VAL A 415 5.36 -13.36 16.07
N ALA A 416 4.37 -12.59 16.55
CA ALA A 416 3.88 -12.61 17.93
C ALA A 416 2.41 -12.12 17.94
N GLY A 417 1.74 -12.15 19.10
CA GLY A 417 0.38 -11.65 19.25
C GLY A 417 -0.57 -12.66 19.91
N ASP A 418 -1.84 -12.31 19.92
CA ASP A 418 -2.93 -13.12 20.50
C ASP A 418 -4.13 -13.26 19.54
N PHE A 419 -3.83 -13.48 18.27
CA PHE A 419 -4.82 -13.57 17.20
C PHE A 419 -5.40 -14.98 17.05
N LYS A 420 -6.62 -15.07 16.50
CA LYS A 420 -7.23 -16.36 16.10
C LYS A 420 -6.37 -17.05 15.06
N ASP A 421 -6.10 -18.33 15.25
CA ASP A 421 -5.35 -19.15 14.30
C ASP A 421 -6.24 -19.61 13.13
N VAL A 422 -6.69 -18.64 12.33
CA VAL A 422 -7.46 -18.84 11.11
C VAL A 422 -6.61 -18.35 9.94
N GLU A 423 -6.64 -19.08 8.83
CA GLU A 423 -6.00 -18.69 7.59
C GLU A 423 -7.05 -18.21 6.60
N TYR A 424 -6.85 -17.00 6.09
CA TYR A 424 -7.75 -16.38 5.12
C TYR A 424 -7.11 -16.35 3.73
N ILE A 425 -7.92 -16.43 2.68
CA ILE A 425 -7.45 -16.43 1.29
C ILE A 425 -6.62 -15.17 0.94
N TRP A 426 -6.98 -14.02 1.53
CA TRP A 426 -6.25 -12.75 1.33
C TRP A 426 -4.87 -12.71 2.01
N GLN A 427 -4.52 -13.71 2.81
CA GLN A 427 -3.17 -13.89 3.38
C GLN A 427 -2.24 -14.66 2.45
N ASP A 428 -2.67 -14.99 1.24
CA ASP A 428 -1.92 -15.71 0.22
C ASP A 428 -1.30 -17.03 0.72
N PRO A 429 -2.10 -17.94 1.29
CA PRO A 429 -1.58 -19.14 1.91
C PRO A 429 -0.87 -20.06 0.90
N VAL A 430 0.37 -20.42 1.25
CA VAL A 430 1.20 -21.39 0.52
C VAL A 430 1.85 -22.33 1.52
N ALA A 431 1.61 -23.64 1.36
CA ALA A 431 2.30 -24.62 2.17
C ALA A 431 3.81 -24.61 1.86
N PRO A 432 4.70 -24.75 2.86
CA PRO A 432 6.13 -24.83 2.62
C PRO A 432 6.49 -25.98 1.66
N GLY A 433 7.40 -25.72 0.73
CA GLY A 433 7.96 -26.74 -0.15
C GLY A 433 9.13 -27.49 0.49
N LYS A 434 9.61 -28.47 -0.25
CA LYS A 434 10.80 -29.24 0.15
C LYS A 434 12.06 -28.42 -0.14
N VAL A 435 12.94 -28.28 0.85
CA VAL A 435 14.31 -27.80 0.61
C VAL A 435 15.09 -28.94 -0.08
N LEU A 436 15.63 -28.64 -1.26
CA LEU A 436 16.39 -29.63 -2.03
C LEU A 436 17.81 -29.83 -1.43
N SER A 437 18.27 -31.06 -1.43
CA SER A 437 19.70 -31.36 -1.20
C SER A 437 20.54 -30.91 -2.41
N GLU A 438 21.84 -30.75 -2.22
CA GLU A 438 22.76 -30.37 -3.33
C GLU A 438 22.64 -31.30 -4.54
N SER A 439 22.52 -32.61 -4.31
CA SER A 439 22.38 -33.59 -5.41
C SER A 439 21.03 -33.51 -6.12
N GLU A 440 19.95 -33.20 -5.40
CA GLU A 440 18.62 -32.98 -5.98
C GLU A 440 18.57 -31.68 -6.78
N GLU A 441 19.13 -30.59 -6.24
CA GLU A 441 19.26 -29.34 -6.95
C GLU A 441 20.08 -29.47 -8.23
N GLU A 442 21.23 -30.18 -8.16
CA GLU A 442 22.06 -30.44 -9.34
C GLU A 442 21.29 -31.26 -10.41
N ALA A 443 20.50 -32.27 -10.00
CA ALA A 443 19.67 -33.03 -10.91
C ALA A 443 18.64 -32.15 -11.62
N VAL A 444 17.96 -31.24 -10.90
CA VAL A 444 17.01 -30.26 -11.49
C VAL A 444 17.73 -29.32 -12.45
N ARG A 445 18.89 -28.76 -12.09
CA ARG A 445 19.70 -27.89 -12.96
C ARG A 445 20.12 -28.61 -14.24
N ASN A 446 20.54 -29.87 -14.16
CA ASN A 446 20.89 -30.67 -15.32
C ASN A 446 19.67 -30.95 -16.21
N ALA A 447 18.50 -31.23 -15.62
CA ALA A 447 17.28 -31.41 -16.39
C ALA A 447 16.88 -30.12 -17.12
N LEU A 448 16.98 -28.97 -16.46
CA LEU A 448 16.72 -27.64 -17.04
C LEU A 448 17.69 -27.31 -18.19
N ALA A 449 19.01 -27.54 -18.00
CA ALA A 449 20.01 -27.29 -19.04
C ALA A 449 19.81 -28.15 -20.30
N ASN A 450 19.23 -29.35 -20.14
CA ASN A 450 18.95 -30.28 -21.23
C ASN A 450 17.49 -30.27 -21.72
N SER A 451 16.67 -29.35 -21.22
CA SER A 451 15.23 -29.29 -21.51
C SER A 451 14.86 -28.83 -22.91
N GLY A 452 15.81 -28.26 -23.64
CA GLY A 452 15.58 -27.62 -24.93
C GLY A 452 14.98 -26.20 -24.85
N LEU A 453 14.71 -25.69 -23.64
CA LEU A 453 14.30 -24.31 -23.44
C LEU A 453 15.47 -23.36 -23.71
N THR A 454 15.18 -22.18 -24.27
CA THR A 454 16.20 -21.14 -24.43
C THR A 454 16.47 -20.44 -23.09
N LYS A 455 17.68 -19.88 -22.94
CA LYS A 455 18.02 -19.09 -21.77
C LYS A 455 17.06 -17.90 -21.57
N GLN A 456 16.59 -17.28 -22.65
CA GLN A 456 15.61 -16.18 -22.59
C GLN A 456 14.27 -16.65 -22.02
N GLN A 457 13.75 -17.81 -22.46
CA GLN A 457 12.51 -18.38 -21.93
C GLN A 457 12.63 -18.64 -20.42
N MET A 458 13.72 -19.23 -19.99
CA MET A 458 13.97 -19.53 -18.57
C MET A 458 14.10 -18.27 -17.72
N ILE A 459 14.90 -17.28 -18.16
CA ILE A 459 15.11 -16.01 -17.47
C ILE A 459 13.79 -15.21 -17.40
N GLU A 460 13.08 -15.09 -18.55
CA GLU A 460 11.83 -14.33 -18.60
C GLU A 460 10.76 -14.96 -17.69
N THR A 461 10.61 -16.28 -17.68
CA THR A 461 9.63 -16.97 -16.84
C THR A 461 9.91 -16.75 -15.35
N ALA A 462 11.16 -16.86 -14.91
CA ALA A 462 11.55 -16.58 -13.52
C ALA A 462 11.31 -15.12 -13.15
N TRP A 463 11.69 -14.20 -14.03
CA TRP A 463 11.47 -12.77 -13.82
C TRP A 463 9.99 -12.42 -13.66
N VAL A 464 9.12 -12.87 -14.56
CA VAL A 464 7.69 -12.53 -14.52
C VAL A 464 6.97 -13.18 -13.33
N SER A 465 7.47 -14.32 -12.85
CA SER A 465 6.98 -14.93 -11.61
C SER A 465 7.36 -14.09 -10.39
N ALA A 466 8.64 -13.83 -10.20
CA ALA A 466 9.16 -13.17 -9.01
C ALA A 466 8.84 -11.67 -8.95
N SER A 467 8.88 -10.98 -10.09
CA SER A 467 8.70 -9.52 -10.14
C SER A 467 7.27 -9.05 -9.93
N THR A 468 6.31 -9.94 -9.70
CA THR A 468 4.98 -9.57 -9.21
C THR A 468 4.99 -9.13 -7.75
N PHE A 469 6.05 -9.45 -7.00
CA PHE A 469 6.20 -9.05 -5.61
C PHE A 469 6.13 -7.54 -5.44
N ARG A 470 5.49 -7.12 -4.36
CA ARG A 470 5.47 -5.75 -3.88
C ARG A 470 5.68 -5.74 -2.36
N GLY A 471 6.73 -5.04 -1.94
CA GLY A 471 7.13 -4.95 -0.53
C GLY A 471 6.20 -4.11 0.33
N SER A 472 5.31 -3.35 -0.30
CA SER A 472 4.33 -2.49 0.38
C SER A 472 3.31 -3.27 1.22
N ASP A 473 2.86 -4.43 0.73
CA ASP A 473 1.94 -5.33 1.43
C ASP A 473 2.38 -6.81 1.37
N ASN A 474 3.63 -7.06 1.01
CA ASN A 474 4.25 -8.39 0.94
C ASN A 474 3.48 -9.40 0.06
N ARG A 475 2.85 -8.93 -1.01
CA ARG A 475 2.03 -9.72 -1.93
C ARG A 475 2.77 -10.01 -3.23
N GLY A 476 2.44 -11.14 -3.87
CA GLY A 476 3.08 -11.59 -5.10
C GLY A 476 4.39 -12.31 -4.84
N GLY A 477 5.22 -12.47 -5.89
CA GLY A 477 6.50 -13.16 -5.81
C GLY A 477 6.50 -14.55 -6.45
N ALA A 478 7.63 -15.23 -6.36
CA ALA A 478 7.86 -16.54 -6.97
C ALA A 478 7.23 -17.69 -6.19
N ASN A 479 7.06 -17.53 -4.86
CA ASN A 479 6.49 -18.56 -4.01
C ASN A 479 5.03 -18.84 -4.40
N GLY A 480 4.63 -20.11 -4.40
CA GLY A 480 3.31 -20.52 -4.85
C GLY A 480 3.21 -20.80 -6.35
N ALA A 481 4.19 -20.41 -7.16
CA ALA A 481 4.17 -20.56 -8.63
C ALA A 481 2.82 -20.13 -9.25
N ARG A 482 2.24 -19.01 -8.75
CA ARG A 482 0.92 -18.55 -9.18
C ARG A 482 0.88 -18.11 -10.65
N ILE A 483 2.02 -17.96 -11.28
CA ILE A 483 2.13 -17.74 -12.74
C ILE A 483 1.50 -18.89 -13.57
N ARG A 484 1.36 -20.09 -13.03
CA ARG A 484 0.67 -21.25 -13.66
C ARG A 484 -0.84 -21.24 -13.44
N LEU A 485 -1.35 -20.34 -12.59
CA LEU A 485 -2.75 -20.23 -12.17
C LEU A 485 -3.41 -18.97 -12.74
N ALA A 486 -4.73 -18.97 -12.84
CA ALA A 486 -5.47 -17.74 -13.12
C ALA A 486 -5.36 -16.79 -11.89
N PRO A 487 -5.22 -15.46 -12.12
CA PRO A 487 -5.28 -14.77 -13.42
C PRO A 487 -3.92 -14.68 -14.15
N GLN A 488 -2.79 -14.95 -13.49
CA GLN A 488 -1.45 -14.63 -13.99
C GLN A 488 -1.08 -15.37 -15.28
N LYS A 489 -1.49 -16.64 -15.43
CA LYS A 489 -1.21 -17.46 -16.64
C LYS A 489 -1.81 -16.85 -17.90
N ASP A 490 -2.90 -16.10 -17.76
CA ASP A 490 -3.69 -15.58 -18.86
C ASP A 490 -3.32 -14.11 -19.21
N TRP A 491 -2.42 -13.48 -18.45
CA TRP A 491 -1.99 -12.10 -18.75
C TRP A 491 -1.22 -12.04 -20.05
N GLU A 492 -1.64 -11.20 -20.96
CA GLU A 492 -1.02 -11.04 -22.28
C GLU A 492 0.49 -10.72 -22.17
N VAL A 493 0.88 -9.89 -21.18
CA VAL A 493 2.27 -9.55 -20.90
C VAL A 493 3.15 -10.78 -20.62
N ASN A 494 2.57 -11.88 -20.17
CA ASN A 494 3.28 -13.14 -19.88
C ASN A 494 3.36 -14.06 -21.10
N LYS A 495 2.83 -13.66 -22.26
CA LYS A 495 2.85 -14.46 -23.50
C LYS A 495 2.26 -15.86 -23.28
N PRO A 496 0.93 -16.01 -23.03
CA PRO A 496 0.31 -17.23 -22.51
C PRO A 496 0.68 -18.51 -23.25
N SER A 497 0.76 -18.50 -24.58
CA SER A 497 1.13 -19.68 -25.37
C SER A 497 2.58 -20.12 -25.14
N GLN A 498 3.51 -19.18 -25.05
CA GLN A 498 4.91 -19.49 -24.75
C GLN A 498 5.04 -19.96 -23.29
N LEU A 499 4.39 -19.24 -22.38
CA LEU A 499 4.38 -19.59 -20.96
C LEU A 499 3.86 -21.01 -20.72
N ALA A 500 2.73 -21.39 -21.35
CA ALA A 500 2.18 -22.73 -21.22
C ALA A 500 3.18 -23.82 -21.68
N SER A 501 3.93 -23.57 -22.76
CA SER A 501 4.94 -24.51 -23.24
C SER A 501 6.12 -24.65 -22.26
N VAL A 502 6.57 -23.55 -21.65
CA VAL A 502 7.63 -23.57 -20.64
C VAL A 502 7.17 -24.26 -19.36
N LEU A 503 5.97 -23.93 -18.89
CA LEU A 503 5.40 -24.53 -17.68
C LEU A 503 5.19 -26.03 -17.80
N ALA A 504 4.77 -26.54 -18.97
CA ALA A 504 4.65 -27.98 -19.19
C ALA A 504 5.98 -28.72 -18.98
N VAL A 505 7.10 -28.12 -19.40
CA VAL A 505 8.44 -28.68 -19.15
C VAL A 505 8.80 -28.60 -17.67
N TYR A 506 8.51 -27.47 -17.01
CA TYR A 506 8.81 -27.26 -15.59
C TYR A 506 7.98 -28.18 -14.68
N GLU A 507 6.71 -28.36 -14.96
CA GLU A 507 5.83 -29.29 -14.23
C GLU A 507 6.30 -30.75 -14.36
N GLN A 508 6.81 -31.14 -15.54
CA GLN A 508 7.41 -32.47 -15.72
C GLN A 508 8.69 -32.62 -14.88
N ILE A 509 9.60 -31.64 -14.92
CA ILE A 509 10.84 -31.66 -14.10
C ILE A 509 10.49 -31.71 -12.61
N ALA A 510 9.52 -30.91 -12.17
CA ALA A 510 9.05 -30.90 -10.78
C ALA A 510 8.51 -32.27 -10.36
N SER A 511 7.68 -32.89 -11.21
CA SER A 511 7.12 -34.26 -10.98
C SER A 511 8.21 -35.30 -10.86
N ASP A 512 9.23 -35.25 -11.72
CA ASP A 512 10.29 -36.25 -11.77
C ASP A 512 11.30 -36.14 -10.61
N SER A 513 11.53 -34.89 -10.12
CA SER A 513 12.48 -34.57 -9.06
C SER A 513 11.88 -34.47 -7.66
N GLY A 514 10.57 -34.28 -7.56
CA GLY A 514 9.87 -33.98 -6.29
C GLY A 514 10.12 -32.55 -5.78
N ALA A 515 10.70 -31.66 -6.62
CA ALA A 515 10.80 -30.23 -6.35
C ALA A 515 9.42 -29.55 -6.56
N SER A 516 9.22 -28.38 -5.94
CA SER A 516 8.07 -27.53 -6.29
C SER A 516 8.25 -26.92 -7.68
N VAL A 517 7.16 -26.63 -8.37
CA VAL A 517 7.20 -25.88 -9.64
C VAL A 517 7.79 -24.48 -9.40
N ALA A 518 7.50 -23.87 -8.23
CA ALA A 518 8.07 -22.59 -7.85
C ALA A 518 9.61 -22.60 -7.80
N ASP A 519 10.21 -23.63 -7.20
CA ASP A 519 11.68 -23.77 -7.18
C ASP A 519 12.23 -24.10 -8.57
N VAL A 520 11.55 -24.94 -9.38
CA VAL A 520 11.97 -25.21 -10.77
C VAL A 520 11.98 -23.93 -11.62
N ILE A 521 10.99 -23.03 -11.44
CA ILE A 521 10.96 -21.72 -12.12
C ILE A 521 12.19 -20.87 -11.76
N VAL A 522 12.51 -20.77 -10.47
CA VAL A 522 13.64 -19.94 -10.00
C VAL A 522 14.98 -20.56 -10.40
N LEU A 523 15.12 -21.87 -10.30
CA LEU A 523 16.29 -22.61 -10.80
C LEU A 523 16.44 -22.48 -12.31
N GLY A 524 15.35 -22.45 -13.07
CA GLY A 524 15.36 -22.20 -14.51
C GLY A 524 15.95 -20.83 -14.83
N GLY A 525 15.54 -19.77 -14.09
CA GLY A 525 16.14 -18.44 -14.21
C GLY A 525 17.65 -18.43 -13.92
N ALA A 526 18.08 -19.13 -12.86
CA ALA A 526 19.49 -19.27 -12.50
C ALA A 526 20.29 -19.97 -13.62
N VAL A 527 19.82 -21.12 -14.10
CA VAL A 527 20.44 -21.85 -15.22
C VAL A 527 20.53 -21.00 -16.49
N GLY A 528 19.48 -20.22 -16.81
CA GLY A 528 19.50 -19.30 -17.94
C GLY A 528 20.58 -18.21 -17.80
N ILE A 529 20.79 -17.68 -16.60
CA ILE A 529 21.85 -16.70 -16.31
C ILE A 529 23.23 -17.36 -16.37
N GLU A 530 23.38 -18.57 -15.84
CA GLU A 530 24.62 -19.36 -15.94
C GLU A 530 25.02 -19.62 -17.41
N MET A 531 24.05 -19.96 -18.25
CA MET A 531 24.27 -20.11 -19.70
C MET A 531 24.67 -18.78 -20.39
N ALA A 532 24.27 -17.64 -19.82
CA ALA A 532 24.59 -16.33 -20.39
C ALA A 532 25.92 -15.76 -19.87
N SER A 533 26.33 -16.09 -18.65
CA SER A 533 27.49 -15.49 -17.96
C SER A 533 28.67 -16.47 -17.77
N GLY A 534 28.42 -17.76 -17.73
CA GLY A 534 29.40 -18.77 -17.31
C GLY A 534 29.68 -18.78 -15.80
N ILE A 535 28.87 -18.06 -14.99
CA ILE A 535 29.03 -17.92 -13.55
C ILE A 535 27.86 -18.61 -12.85
N SER A 536 28.15 -19.44 -11.83
CA SER A 536 27.12 -20.12 -11.03
C SER A 536 26.27 -19.13 -10.23
N VAL A 537 24.97 -19.39 -10.17
CA VAL A 537 23.96 -18.59 -9.46
C VAL A 537 23.36 -19.42 -8.34
N ALA A 538 23.67 -19.08 -7.10
CA ALA A 538 23.08 -19.74 -5.94
C ALA A 538 21.57 -19.48 -5.83
N VAL A 539 20.81 -20.52 -5.48
CA VAL A 539 19.35 -20.44 -5.29
C VAL A 539 18.98 -21.01 -3.91
N ALA A 540 18.18 -20.28 -3.15
CA ALA A 540 17.54 -20.83 -1.97
C ALA A 540 16.25 -21.56 -2.39
N THR A 541 16.20 -22.87 -2.17
CA THR A 541 15.02 -23.73 -2.44
C THR A 541 14.09 -23.84 -1.23
N GLY A 542 12.95 -24.49 -1.37
CA GLY A 542 11.95 -24.67 -0.31
C GLY A 542 10.66 -23.87 -0.52
N ARG A 543 10.46 -23.27 -1.71
CA ARG A 543 9.18 -22.68 -2.10
C ARG A 543 8.13 -23.77 -2.25
N GLY A 544 6.88 -23.44 -1.90
CA GLY A 544 5.74 -24.29 -2.13
C GLY A 544 4.98 -23.93 -3.41
N ASP A 545 3.99 -24.73 -3.74
CA ASP A 545 3.09 -24.49 -4.86
C ASP A 545 1.68 -24.17 -4.34
N ALA A 546 1.11 -23.07 -4.80
CA ALA A 546 -0.28 -22.70 -4.53
C ALA A 546 -1.25 -23.52 -5.39
N THR A 547 -2.51 -23.58 -4.95
CA THR A 547 -3.63 -24.10 -5.75
C THR A 547 -4.52 -22.96 -6.23
N GLN A 548 -5.42 -23.25 -7.18
CA GLN A 548 -6.36 -22.23 -7.65
C GLN A 548 -7.34 -21.83 -6.55
N GLU A 549 -7.71 -22.76 -5.68
CA GLU A 549 -8.68 -22.57 -4.58
C GLU A 549 -8.12 -21.63 -3.51
N ASN A 550 -6.81 -21.64 -3.27
CA ASN A 550 -6.16 -20.73 -2.30
C ASN A 550 -5.46 -19.54 -2.96
N THR A 551 -5.88 -19.19 -4.18
CA THR A 551 -5.43 -17.98 -4.88
C THR A 551 -6.57 -16.95 -4.89
N ASP A 552 -6.35 -15.80 -4.24
CA ASP A 552 -7.27 -14.66 -4.26
C ASP A 552 -7.19 -13.94 -5.61
N ILE A 553 -8.03 -14.40 -6.57
CA ILE A 553 -8.00 -13.91 -7.96
C ILE A 553 -8.15 -12.40 -8.04
N ALA A 554 -9.04 -11.80 -7.23
CA ALA A 554 -9.29 -10.36 -7.27
C ALA A 554 -8.05 -9.56 -6.84
N SER A 555 -7.35 -10.01 -5.80
CA SER A 555 -6.11 -9.40 -5.35
C SER A 555 -4.95 -9.60 -6.34
N PHE A 556 -4.84 -10.81 -6.91
CA PHE A 556 -3.77 -11.10 -7.88
C PHE A 556 -3.97 -10.40 -9.23
N GLU A 557 -5.21 -10.10 -9.66
CA GLU A 557 -5.44 -9.31 -10.88
C GLU A 557 -4.84 -7.89 -10.79
N LEU A 558 -4.78 -7.33 -9.58
CA LEU A 558 -4.17 -6.02 -9.34
C LEU A 558 -2.63 -6.02 -9.48
N LEU A 559 -1.99 -7.20 -9.47
CA LEU A 559 -0.55 -7.35 -9.70
C LEU A 559 -0.18 -7.35 -11.19
N LYS A 560 -1.17 -7.36 -12.10
CA LYS A 560 -0.94 -7.35 -13.54
C LYS A 560 -0.14 -6.12 -13.95
N PRO A 561 1.05 -6.29 -14.56
CA PRO A 561 1.83 -5.17 -15.03
C PRO A 561 1.14 -4.49 -16.22
N ARG A 562 0.74 -3.26 -16.06
CA ARG A 562 0.20 -2.42 -17.16
C ARG A 562 1.30 -1.78 -17.98
N ALA A 563 2.46 -1.59 -17.36
CA ALA A 563 3.73 -1.28 -17.99
C ALA A 563 4.86 -1.91 -17.16
N CYS A 564 5.98 -2.22 -17.81
CA CYS A 564 7.15 -2.80 -17.16
C CYS A 564 8.43 -2.36 -17.89
N GLY A 565 9.13 -1.38 -17.33
CA GLY A 565 10.40 -0.90 -17.90
C GLY A 565 11.51 -1.95 -17.92
N PHE A 566 11.50 -2.90 -16.98
CA PHE A 566 12.45 -4.02 -16.96
C PHE A 566 12.33 -4.92 -18.20
N ARG A 567 11.15 -5.00 -18.83
CA ARG A 567 10.86 -5.82 -20.03
C ARG A 567 10.50 -5.01 -21.27
N ASN A 568 10.53 -3.68 -21.22
CA ASN A 568 10.02 -2.81 -22.31
C ASN A 568 8.58 -3.16 -22.73
N TYR A 569 7.70 -3.35 -21.76
CA TYR A 569 6.28 -3.60 -21.99
C TYR A 569 5.45 -2.37 -21.60
N SER A 570 4.45 -2.03 -22.40
CA SER A 570 3.42 -1.04 -22.07
C SER A 570 2.12 -1.36 -22.81
N GLU A 571 1.02 -1.44 -22.09
CA GLU A 571 -0.31 -1.63 -22.69
C GLU A 571 -0.82 -0.37 -23.40
N LYS A 572 -0.62 0.78 -22.78
CA LYS A 572 -1.13 2.09 -23.25
C LYS A 572 -0.32 3.23 -22.64
N GLU A 573 -0.68 4.44 -23.04
CA GLU A 573 -0.22 5.66 -22.38
C GLU A 573 -0.82 5.78 -20.96
N PHE A 574 -0.02 6.31 -20.04
CA PHE A 574 -0.40 6.59 -18.66
C PHE A 574 -0.20 8.08 -18.36
N ALA A 575 -0.81 8.56 -17.27
CA ALA A 575 -0.59 9.92 -16.79
C ALA A 575 0.85 10.15 -16.37
N VAL A 576 1.50 9.14 -15.77
CA VAL A 576 2.93 9.15 -15.42
C VAL A 576 3.77 8.54 -16.55
N SER A 577 5.04 8.91 -16.63
CA SER A 577 5.93 8.43 -17.67
C SER A 577 6.34 6.96 -17.51
N PRO A 578 6.73 6.25 -18.58
CA PRO A 578 7.22 4.87 -18.49
C PRO A 578 8.42 4.69 -17.55
N GLU A 579 9.31 5.67 -17.48
CA GLU A 579 10.46 5.67 -16.58
C GLU A 579 10.04 5.85 -15.11
N GLU A 580 9.00 6.62 -14.81
CA GLU A 580 8.44 6.73 -13.46
C GLU A 580 7.75 5.44 -13.04
N ILE A 581 6.99 4.76 -13.93
CA ILE A 581 6.41 3.44 -13.65
C ILE A 581 7.51 2.38 -13.41
N MET A 582 8.64 2.48 -14.13
CA MET A 582 9.79 1.61 -13.86
C MET A 582 10.38 1.87 -12.48
N LEU A 583 10.46 3.13 -12.07
CA LEU A 583 10.93 3.54 -10.75
C LEU A 583 9.98 3.06 -9.64
N ASP A 584 8.68 3.18 -9.85
CA ASP A 584 7.65 2.65 -8.96
C ASP A 584 7.81 1.14 -8.74
N LYS A 585 7.99 0.39 -9.82
CA LYS A 585 8.23 -1.05 -9.75
C LYS A 585 9.53 -1.39 -9.01
N ALA A 586 10.58 -0.61 -9.23
CA ALA A 586 11.85 -0.78 -8.52
C ALA A 586 11.68 -0.56 -7.00
N GLN A 587 10.91 0.46 -6.59
CA GLN A 587 10.61 0.72 -5.19
C GLN A 587 9.80 -0.44 -4.57
N LEU A 588 8.75 -0.92 -5.25
CA LEU A 588 7.94 -2.05 -4.76
C LEU A 588 8.75 -3.34 -4.59
N LEU A 589 9.81 -3.52 -5.40
CA LEU A 589 10.77 -4.63 -5.27
C LEU A 589 11.88 -4.35 -4.25
N GLY A 590 11.89 -3.18 -3.61
CA GLY A 590 12.92 -2.78 -2.66
C GLY A 590 14.30 -2.54 -3.28
N LEU A 591 14.36 -2.18 -4.57
CA LEU A 591 15.64 -2.01 -5.30
C LEU A 591 16.22 -0.61 -5.09
N THR A 592 17.53 -0.56 -4.99
CA THR A 592 18.32 0.67 -5.05
C THR A 592 18.50 1.14 -6.50
N PRO A 593 18.93 2.40 -6.75
CA PRO A 593 19.24 2.87 -8.12
C PRO A 593 20.31 2.02 -8.81
N VAL A 594 21.26 1.47 -8.06
CA VAL A 594 22.31 0.58 -8.58
C VAL A 594 21.70 -0.76 -9.02
N GLU A 595 20.88 -1.39 -8.17
CA GLU A 595 20.21 -2.65 -8.48
C GLU A 595 19.23 -2.50 -9.67
N LEU A 596 18.48 -1.39 -9.74
CA LEU A 596 17.65 -1.05 -10.89
C LEU A 596 18.50 -1.01 -12.18
N THR A 597 19.64 -0.31 -12.15
CA THR A 597 20.52 -0.13 -13.32
C THR A 597 21.09 -1.47 -13.82
N VAL A 598 21.64 -2.28 -12.92
CA VAL A 598 22.22 -3.58 -13.33
C VAL A 598 21.15 -4.55 -13.83
N LEU A 599 19.96 -4.57 -13.21
CA LEU A 599 18.88 -5.45 -13.65
C LEU A 599 18.37 -5.09 -15.05
N VAL A 600 18.11 -3.81 -15.33
CA VAL A 600 17.68 -3.40 -16.66
C VAL A 600 18.76 -3.67 -17.69
N GLY A 601 20.00 -3.25 -17.44
CA GLY A 601 21.13 -3.48 -18.35
C GLY A 601 21.38 -4.96 -18.62
N GLY A 602 21.34 -5.80 -17.59
CA GLY A 602 21.56 -7.24 -17.72
C GLY A 602 20.43 -7.96 -18.45
N LEU A 603 19.17 -7.64 -18.13
CA LEU A 603 18.01 -8.19 -18.86
C LEU A 603 18.09 -7.83 -20.35
N ARG A 604 18.42 -6.57 -20.70
CA ARG A 604 18.64 -6.16 -22.09
C ARG A 604 19.81 -6.89 -22.74
N ALA A 605 20.94 -7.00 -22.04
CA ALA A 605 22.12 -7.72 -22.54
C ALA A 605 21.78 -9.19 -22.89
N MET A 606 20.94 -9.82 -22.10
CA MET A 606 20.46 -11.20 -22.33
C MET A 606 19.29 -11.31 -23.32
N GLY A 607 18.82 -10.21 -23.88
CA GLY A 607 17.77 -10.21 -24.90
C GLY A 607 16.33 -10.14 -24.35
N ILE A 608 16.12 -9.74 -23.12
CA ILE A 608 14.78 -9.63 -22.52
C ILE A 608 14.20 -8.24 -22.81
N SER A 609 13.29 -8.17 -23.77
CA SER A 609 12.53 -6.99 -24.15
C SER A 609 11.28 -7.41 -24.93
N SER A 610 10.09 -6.98 -24.47
CA SER A 610 8.83 -7.33 -25.14
C SER A 610 8.64 -6.61 -26.48
N SER A 611 9.16 -5.38 -26.60
CA SER A 611 9.14 -4.61 -27.83
C SER A 611 10.32 -4.93 -28.78
N GLY A 612 11.36 -5.60 -28.28
CA GLY A 612 12.65 -5.76 -28.98
C GLY A 612 13.58 -4.55 -28.87
N ASP A 613 13.11 -3.41 -28.36
CA ASP A 613 13.94 -2.22 -28.14
C ASP A 613 14.98 -2.46 -27.03
N GLY A 614 16.13 -1.82 -27.14
CA GLY A 614 17.19 -1.92 -26.13
C GLY A 614 18.03 -3.20 -26.21
N VAL A 615 17.69 -4.16 -27.10
CA VAL A 615 18.46 -5.40 -27.30
C VAL A 615 19.52 -5.14 -28.36
N TRP A 616 20.73 -4.82 -27.90
CA TRP A 616 21.83 -4.40 -28.79
C TRP A 616 23.04 -5.34 -28.79
N THR A 617 22.93 -6.42 -28.04
CA THR A 617 24.00 -7.36 -27.75
C THR A 617 23.65 -8.79 -28.16
N ASN A 618 24.57 -9.71 -28.00
CA ASN A 618 24.44 -11.12 -28.48
C ASN A 618 23.80 -12.08 -27.50
N GLY A 619 23.19 -11.56 -26.42
CA GLY A 619 22.54 -12.38 -25.40
C GLY A 619 23.49 -12.93 -24.33
N THR A 620 24.69 -12.40 -24.20
CA THR A 620 25.63 -12.66 -23.12
C THR A 620 25.41 -11.68 -21.99
N LEU A 621 25.53 -12.12 -20.74
CA LEU A 621 25.51 -11.22 -19.59
C LEU A 621 26.89 -10.59 -19.41
N ASP A 622 27.09 -9.47 -20.06
CA ASP A 622 28.30 -8.65 -19.98
C ASP A 622 27.98 -7.15 -20.05
N ASN A 623 28.95 -6.30 -19.84
CA ASN A 623 28.78 -4.86 -19.78
C ASN A 623 28.68 -4.16 -21.15
N SER A 624 28.60 -4.90 -22.26
CA SER A 624 28.53 -4.36 -23.61
C SER A 624 27.28 -3.50 -23.85
N TRP A 625 26.19 -3.75 -23.15
CA TRP A 625 25.00 -2.93 -23.21
C TRP A 625 25.25 -1.50 -22.77
N PHE A 626 25.96 -1.30 -21.63
CA PHE A 626 26.30 0.03 -21.12
C PHE A 626 27.30 0.76 -22.06
N LYS A 627 28.28 0.05 -22.60
CA LYS A 627 29.20 0.60 -23.59
C LYS A 627 28.47 1.08 -24.84
N THR A 628 27.47 0.30 -25.28
CA THR A 628 26.64 0.65 -26.43
C THR A 628 25.73 1.84 -26.14
N LEU A 629 25.13 1.90 -24.97
CA LEU A 629 24.28 3.02 -24.53
C LEU A 629 25.03 4.35 -24.54
N LEU A 630 26.26 4.34 -24.04
CA LEU A 630 27.09 5.54 -23.89
C LEU A 630 27.92 5.88 -25.14
N SER A 631 27.87 5.04 -26.21
CA SER A 631 28.58 5.29 -27.44
C SER A 631 28.08 6.55 -28.16
N MET A 632 29.02 7.38 -28.62
CA MET A 632 28.74 8.60 -29.38
C MET A 632 28.71 8.38 -30.90
N ASP A 633 28.81 7.13 -31.39
CA ASP A 633 28.75 6.78 -32.80
C ASP A 633 27.37 7.07 -33.41
N VAL A 634 26.34 7.08 -32.58
CA VAL A 634 24.98 7.30 -33.01
C VAL A 634 24.38 8.60 -32.45
N LYS A 635 23.33 9.05 -33.08
CA LYS A 635 22.43 10.10 -32.65
C LYS A 635 21.04 9.49 -32.45
N TRP A 636 20.44 9.68 -31.29
CA TRP A 636 19.07 9.25 -31.01
C TRP A 636 18.05 10.24 -31.60
N VAL A 637 17.03 9.73 -32.25
CA VAL A 637 15.93 10.48 -32.82
C VAL A 637 14.61 9.85 -32.35
N SER A 638 13.68 10.65 -31.82
CA SER A 638 12.36 10.17 -31.48
C SER A 638 11.62 9.63 -32.70
N SER A 639 11.07 8.44 -32.58
CA SER A 639 10.30 7.76 -33.63
C SER A 639 8.85 7.44 -33.18
N GLY A 640 8.49 7.80 -31.94
CA GLY A 640 7.17 7.61 -31.34
C GLY A 640 7.15 8.03 -29.88
N PHE A 641 6.02 7.82 -29.22
CA PHE A 641 5.82 8.18 -27.79
C PHE A 641 6.88 7.55 -26.86
N ASN A 642 7.12 6.26 -27.02
CA ASN A 642 8.07 5.49 -26.19
C ASN A 642 9.15 4.83 -27.06
N SER A 643 9.42 5.34 -28.25
CA SER A 643 10.35 4.72 -29.19
C SER A 643 11.33 5.71 -29.76
N TYR A 644 12.58 5.29 -29.88
CA TYR A 644 13.71 6.06 -30.43
C TYR A 644 14.50 5.22 -31.42
N THR A 645 14.99 5.87 -32.45
CA THR A 645 15.89 5.25 -33.42
C THR A 645 17.27 5.88 -33.31
N ALA A 646 18.29 5.05 -33.15
CA ALA A 646 19.70 5.46 -33.30
C ALA A 646 20.05 5.58 -34.76
N VAL A 647 20.63 6.72 -35.14
CA VAL A 647 21.11 7.02 -36.49
C VAL A 647 22.61 7.21 -36.42
N ASP A 648 23.35 6.50 -37.27
CA ASP A 648 24.78 6.67 -37.41
C ASP A 648 25.12 8.12 -37.78
N ARG A 649 26.06 8.74 -37.06
CA ARG A 649 26.37 10.17 -37.22
C ARG A 649 27.03 10.50 -38.55
N THR A 650 27.69 9.54 -39.16
CA THR A 650 28.45 9.72 -40.42
C THR A 650 27.57 9.41 -41.62
N THR A 651 26.86 8.28 -41.58
CA THR A 651 26.13 7.78 -42.76
C THR A 651 24.64 8.14 -42.75
N GLY A 652 24.08 8.50 -41.61
CA GLY A 652 22.65 8.72 -41.44
C GLY A 652 21.81 7.44 -41.45
N ALA A 653 22.43 6.26 -41.48
CA ALA A 653 21.72 4.99 -41.48
C ALA A 653 21.12 4.67 -40.11
N LYS A 654 19.94 4.05 -40.12
CA LYS A 654 19.33 3.50 -38.87
C LYS A 654 20.15 2.31 -38.39
N VAL A 655 20.50 2.28 -37.13
CA VAL A 655 21.37 1.28 -36.52
C VAL A 655 20.62 0.37 -35.57
N ARG A 656 19.83 0.96 -34.62
CA ARG A 656 19.13 0.25 -33.55
C ARG A 656 17.98 1.07 -32.99
N THR A 657 17.17 0.46 -32.16
CA THR A 657 16.03 1.11 -31.48
C THR A 657 16.17 1.04 -29.97
N ALA A 658 15.49 1.95 -29.27
CA ALA A 658 15.41 2.01 -27.82
C ALA A 658 14.06 2.57 -27.37
N SER A 659 13.67 2.24 -26.13
CA SER A 659 12.58 2.90 -25.40
C SER A 659 13.09 4.07 -24.55
N ARG A 660 12.15 4.80 -23.93
CA ARG A 660 12.46 5.81 -22.91
C ARG A 660 13.16 5.16 -21.71
N THR A 661 12.69 3.98 -21.29
CA THR A 661 13.26 3.23 -20.16
C THR A 661 14.65 2.68 -20.42
N ASP A 662 15.10 2.61 -21.68
CA ASP A 662 16.48 2.30 -22.02
C ASP A 662 17.34 3.58 -21.97
N LEU A 663 16.87 4.66 -22.59
CA LEU A 663 17.66 5.88 -22.74
C LEU A 663 17.79 6.70 -21.47
N VAL A 664 16.91 6.50 -20.48
CA VAL A 664 16.99 7.19 -19.18
C VAL A 664 18.33 6.94 -18.47
N PHE A 665 18.90 5.73 -18.62
CA PHE A 665 20.21 5.38 -18.05
C PHE A 665 21.38 6.11 -18.69
N GLY A 666 21.19 6.71 -19.86
CA GLY A 666 22.19 7.56 -20.51
C GLY A 666 21.90 9.06 -20.36
N SER A 667 20.67 9.43 -19.96
CA SER A 667 20.23 10.84 -19.90
C SER A 667 20.08 11.39 -18.50
N ASN A 668 19.50 10.64 -17.54
CA ASN A 668 19.45 11.06 -16.16
C ASN A 668 20.86 11.05 -15.56
N SER A 669 21.26 12.14 -14.91
CA SER A 669 22.65 12.31 -14.44
C SER A 669 23.12 11.27 -13.44
N GLU A 670 22.23 10.81 -12.53
CA GLU A 670 22.57 9.79 -11.54
C GLU A 670 22.63 8.39 -12.15
N LEU A 671 21.61 8.01 -12.92
CA LEU A 671 21.60 6.72 -13.61
C LEU A 671 22.74 6.60 -14.62
N ARG A 672 23.08 7.72 -15.31
CA ARG A 672 24.24 7.75 -16.21
C ARG A 672 25.55 7.57 -15.45
N ALA A 673 25.74 8.23 -14.31
CA ALA A 673 26.95 8.06 -13.50
C ALA A 673 27.14 6.59 -13.08
N ILE A 674 26.04 5.90 -12.73
CA ILE A 674 26.06 4.46 -12.42
C ILE A 674 26.39 3.65 -13.69
N ALA A 675 25.74 3.94 -14.81
CA ALA A 675 25.98 3.27 -16.09
C ALA A 675 27.44 3.45 -16.56
N GLU A 676 28.05 4.63 -16.35
CA GLU A 676 29.45 4.91 -16.66
C GLU A 676 30.41 4.03 -15.87
N VAL A 677 30.10 3.72 -14.61
CA VAL A 677 30.89 2.77 -13.80
C VAL A 677 30.87 1.38 -14.45
N TYR A 678 29.69 0.89 -14.81
CA TYR A 678 29.57 -0.43 -15.42
C TYR A 678 30.08 -0.52 -16.85
N ALA A 679 30.13 0.59 -17.58
CA ALA A 679 30.71 0.64 -18.93
C ALA A 679 32.26 0.57 -18.97
N GLN A 680 32.94 0.71 -17.82
CA GLN A 680 34.41 0.64 -17.75
C GLN A 680 34.91 -0.76 -18.10
N ASP A 681 36.09 -0.83 -18.73
CA ASP A 681 36.63 -2.09 -19.25
C ASP A 681 36.94 -3.11 -18.12
N ASP A 682 37.34 -2.65 -16.95
CA ASP A 682 37.70 -3.45 -15.78
C ASP A 682 36.47 -3.81 -14.89
N ASN A 683 35.30 -3.27 -15.17
CA ASN A 683 34.10 -3.47 -14.34
C ASN A 683 33.11 -4.52 -14.87
N ASN A 684 33.47 -5.29 -15.89
CA ASN A 684 32.61 -6.37 -16.38
C ASN A 684 32.27 -7.41 -15.29
N GLY A 685 33.29 -7.86 -14.54
CA GLY A 685 33.11 -8.82 -13.44
C GLY A 685 32.21 -8.27 -12.33
N LYS A 686 32.45 -7.00 -11.95
CA LYS A 686 31.60 -6.31 -10.96
C LYS A 686 30.14 -6.23 -11.44
N PHE A 687 29.90 -5.87 -12.69
CA PHE A 687 28.56 -5.81 -13.25
C PHE A 687 27.83 -7.14 -13.13
N VAL A 688 28.47 -8.26 -13.53
CA VAL A 688 27.84 -9.58 -13.49
C VAL A 688 27.53 -10.00 -12.05
N GLN A 689 28.44 -9.72 -11.12
CA GLN A 689 28.22 -10.03 -9.69
C GLN A 689 27.08 -9.21 -9.09
N ASP A 690 27.05 -7.90 -9.34
CA ASP A 690 26.00 -7.01 -8.84
C ASP A 690 24.64 -7.35 -9.49
N PHE A 691 24.62 -7.75 -10.76
CA PHE A 691 23.40 -8.27 -11.40
C PHE A 691 22.89 -9.53 -10.70
N ILE A 692 23.75 -10.52 -10.45
CA ILE A 692 23.36 -11.78 -9.79
C ILE A 692 22.85 -11.49 -8.38
N ALA A 693 23.49 -10.59 -7.63
CA ALA A 693 23.05 -10.20 -6.30
C ALA A 693 21.65 -9.56 -6.34
N ALA A 694 21.43 -8.60 -7.24
CA ALA A 694 20.13 -7.95 -7.42
C ALA A 694 19.05 -8.93 -7.94
N TRP A 695 19.39 -9.84 -8.83
CA TRP A 695 18.53 -10.92 -9.29
C TRP A 695 18.07 -11.80 -8.13
N ASN A 696 19.00 -12.28 -7.31
CA ASN A 696 18.69 -13.13 -6.16
C ASN A 696 17.83 -12.39 -5.13
N LYS A 697 18.02 -11.09 -4.94
CA LYS A 697 17.16 -10.27 -4.10
C LYS A 697 15.71 -10.31 -4.58
N VAL A 698 15.47 -10.16 -5.89
CA VAL A 698 14.12 -10.26 -6.47
C VAL A 698 13.55 -11.67 -6.37
N MET A 699 14.34 -12.70 -6.67
CA MET A 699 13.91 -14.10 -6.59
C MET A 699 13.53 -14.54 -5.16
N ASN A 700 14.11 -13.90 -4.14
CA ASN A 700 13.88 -14.21 -2.73
C ASN A 700 13.03 -13.14 -1.99
N ALA A 701 12.45 -12.19 -2.70
CA ALA A 701 11.72 -11.08 -2.08
C ALA A 701 10.59 -11.55 -1.15
N ASP A 702 9.89 -12.61 -1.54
CA ASP A 702 8.78 -13.25 -0.83
C ASP A 702 9.20 -14.41 0.09
N ARG A 703 10.51 -14.63 0.30
CA ARG A 703 11.05 -15.68 1.19
C ARG A 703 11.25 -15.12 2.59
N PHE A 704 10.16 -14.97 3.33
CA PHE A 704 10.17 -14.47 4.72
C PHE A 704 10.82 -15.45 5.70
N ASP A 705 10.95 -16.70 5.31
CA ASP A 705 11.63 -17.77 6.07
C ASP A 705 13.16 -17.69 6.03
N LEU A 706 13.74 -16.90 5.12
CA LEU A 706 15.19 -16.67 5.00
C LEU A 706 15.65 -15.41 5.74
N LYS A 707 14.72 -14.64 6.30
CA LYS A 707 14.99 -13.35 6.98
C LYS A 707 15.07 -13.52 8.48
#